data_d3e7cec34e40428d4c0113194a131066
#
_entry.id   d3e7cec34e40428d4c0113194a131066
#
_cell.length_a   1.000
_cell.length_b   1.000
_cell.length_c   1.000
_cell.angle_alpha   90.00
_cell.angle_beta   90.00
_cell.angle_gamma   90.00
#
_symmetry.space_group_name_H-M   'P 1'
#
loop_
_entity.id
_entity.type
_entity.pdbx_description
1 polymer ?
#
loop_
_entity_poly.entity_id
_entity_poly.type
_entity_poly.pdbx_seq_one_letter_code
_entity_poly.pdbx_strand_id
1 'polypeptide(L)'
;MSNTLYRLNPKLPLPFVQLLLGVLVGALFGDETVGIDAGLFLALVIAPLNFREGQESDIESLKRHKSTIAYLIFPLVFLTTLAIGGLAGYLLPVEIPLPLSFALGAALAPTDAVAFLALSKRFKFPKKLEEILTLEGLLNDASGLVAFQFAILALTTGIFSLLQASGQLVWVLLAGALVGLLFVFLHRAAVSILEKLDAADVAGVLLLEISLPLLAYLVASYLGGSGIIAVVIAGLFQSKQLKKMSLFDARVNRVTFIIWETLSFILNGFVFIVFGYEFTRIVQPALKNPFISNAWLMTTVLVLTASLFLVRFVGIFLLKLVKKSGDYQLKNLLILTFSGMKGSVSIATILLLPEVDQTTYSLILFTVGMVTLFSFLTGLLVLPLLAEPRTEATIPEGPARLAILKEVIDVLEMDVEHANNPSTIYAVIGQYYKRMENLQRQLIPVEQRREVAKLRLKILEIERAGLEKRFEEGLLDMSSYRIYQSYLSEMEQDINRDLVATWTYLFMIGRRVLAKWYHEWVELVKNKGRRMKADNQHGHPDLSDLFIANTVDIIAFLNSCQSNYPKDYLTILKRYRVYQSQLVLAGVRVEDLIGRLKPDNLEDLLRGFYLERKIVAEYEADQLISNQVAKDLRRNINQLESYSLREFDSF
;
A
#
# COMPACT_ATOMS: atom_id res chain seq x y z
N MET A 1 -6.93 -3.75 15.49
CA MET A 1 -7.01 -2.72 16.54
C MET A 1 -6.15 -1.48 16.21
N SER A 2 -4.84 -1.56 15.97
CA SER A 2 -3.99 -0.39 15.70
C SER A 2 -4.48 0.48 14.52
N ASN A 3 -4.86 -0.15 13.41
CA ASN A 3 -5.38 0.55 12.22
C ASN A 3 -6.75 1.21 12.47
N THR A 4 -7.59 0.63 13.32
CA THR A 4 -8.88 1.21 13.70
C THR A 4 -8.68 2.45 14.59
N LEU A 5 -7.77 2.38 15.57
CA LEU A 5 -7.40 3.53 16.41
C LEU A 5 -6.75 4.65 15.59
N TYR A 6 -5.88 4.30 14.64
CA TYR A 6 -5.29 5.25 13.71
C TYR A 6 -6.34 5.97 12.85
N ARG A 7 -7.36 5.26 12.36
CA ARG A 7 -8.48 5.86 11.60
C ARG A 7 -9.34 6.81 12.43
N LEU A 8 -9.46 6.56 13.73
CA LEU A 8 -10.20 7.43 14.66
C LEU A 8 -9.43 8.72 14.96
N ASN A 9 -8.10 8.66 15.02
CA ASN A 9 -7.25 9.84 15.22
C ASN A 9 -6.05 9.83 14.26
N PRO A 10 -6.24 10.29 13.01
CA PRO A 10 -5.19 10.27 11.99
C PRO A 10 -4.04 11.25 12.26
N LYS A 11 -4.08 12.05 13.33
CA LYS A 11 -2.98 12.95 13.71
C LYS A 11 -1.77 12.19 14.26
N LEU A 12 -1.97 11.01 14.86
CA LEU A 12 -0.90 10.19 15.41
C LEU A 12 -0.34 9.26 14.32
N PRO A 13 0.99 9.15 14.15
CA PRO A 13 1.58 8.16 13.25
C PRO A 13 1.23 6.73 13.67
N LEU A 14 0.95 5.84 12.69
CA LEU A 14 0.60 4.45 12.97
C LEU A 14 1.66 3.71 13.82
N PRO A 15 2.98 3.86 13.57
CA PRO A 15 4.01 3.23 14.40
C PRO A 15 3.93 3.63 15.88
N PHE A 16 3.57 4.88 16.17
CA PHE A 16 3.40 5.35 17.55
C PHE A 16 2.20 4.67 18.24
N VAL A 17 1.08 4.52 17.54
CA VAL A 17 -0.10 3.80 18.05
C VAL A 17 0.21 2.33 18.32
N GLN A 18 1.00 1.69 17.44
CA GLN A 18 1.44 0.30 17.60
C GLN A 18 2.37 0.13 18.79
N LEU A 19 3.31 1.05 18.99
CA LEU A 19 4.19 1.08 20.15
C LEU A 19 3.40 1.21 21.46
N LEU A 20 2.44 2.16 21.51
CA LEU A 20 1.59 2.33 22.70
C LEU A 20 0.76 1.08 23.00
N LEU A 21 0.23 0.39 21.97
CA LEU A 21 -0.45 -0.89 22.16
C LEU A 21 0.50 -1.96 22.70
N GLY A 22 1.74 -2.01 22.24
CA GLY A 22 2.78 -2.89 22.77
C GLY A 22 3.06 -2.62 24.25
N VAL A 23 3.22 -1.36 24.63
CA VAL A 23 3.38 -0.94 26.05
C VAL A 23 2.18 -1.38 26.89
N LEU A 24 0.97 -1.21 26.38
CA LEU A 24 -0.24 -1.61 27.09
C LEU A 24 -0.31 -3.14 27.27
N VAL A 25 0.02 -3.91 26.25
CA VAL A 25 0.09 -5.38 26.33
C VAL A 25 1.17 -5.81 27.31
N GLY A 26 2.37 -5.20 27.26
CA GLY A 26 3.46 -5.48 28.21
C GLY A 26 3.09 -5.13 29.66
N ALA A 27 2.33 -4.05 29.87
CA ALA A 27 1.87 -3.68 31.21
C ALA A 27 0.80 -4.62 31.79
N LEU A 28 -0.05 -5.21 30.90
CA LEU A 28 -1.14 -6.11 31.32
C LEU A 28 -0.69 -7.57 31.45
N PHE A 29 0.26 -8.02 30.65
CA PHE A 29 0.67 -9.43 30.52
C PHE A 29 2.17 -9.65 30.73
N GLY A 30 2.91 -8.65 31.21
CA GLY A 30 4.38 -8.66 31.31
C GLY A 30 4.98 -9.67 32.30
N ASP A 31 4.18 -10.30 33.14
CA ASP A 31 4.64 -11.35 34.08
C ASP A 31 4.82 -12.72 33.41
N GLU A 32 4.24 -12.94 32.24
CA GLU A 32 4.47 -14.14 31.44
C GLU A 32 5.72 -13.97 30.57
N THR A 33 6.74 -14.77 30.83
CA THR A 33 8.03 -14.73 30.13
C THR A 33 7.93 -15.27 28.70
N VAL A 34 7.35 -14.54 27.77
CA VAL A 34 7.51 -14.80 26.35
C VAL A 34 8.87 -14.23 25.94
N GLY A 35 9.93 -15.04 26.07
CA GLY A 35 11.26 -14.67 25.56
C GLY A 35 11.23 -14.63 24.04
N ILE A 36 11.47 -13.47 23.45
CA ILE A 36 11.62 -13.34 22.01
C ILE A 36 13.06 -13.70 21.67
N ASP A 37 13.24 -14.79 20.90
CA ASP A 37 14.55 -15.12 20.34
C ASP A 37 14.94 -14.06 19.30
N ALA A 38 16.05 -13.37 19.57
CA ALA A 38 16.54 -12.29 18.71
C ALA A 38 16.94 -12.78 17.33
N GLY A 39 17.49 -14.01 17.23
CA GLY A 39 17.87 -14.61 15.94
C GLY A 39 16.65 -14.91 15.08
N LEU A 40 15.62 -15.51 15.68
CA LEU A 40 14.34 -15.76 15.00
C LEU A 40 13.65 -14.45 14.61
N PHE A 41 13.70 -13.44 15.46
CA PHE A 41 13.12 -12.12 15.15
C PHE A 41 13.83 -11.48 13.95
N LEU A 42 15.15 -11.51 13.90
CA LEU A 42 15.91 -11.02 12.75
C LEU A 42 15.62 -11.82 11.47
N ALA A 43 15.52 -13.14 11.56
CA ALA A 43 15.29 -13.99 10.39
C ALA A 43 13.86 -13.91 9.85
N LEU A 44 12.84 -13.94 10.73
CA LEU A 44 11.42 -14.03 10.32
C LEU A 44 10.75 -12.68 10.12
N VAL A 45 11.27 -11.62 10.74
CA VAL A 45 10.64 -10.30 10.71
C VAL A 45 11.49 -9.29 9.96
N ILE A 46 12.74 -9.09 10.39
CA ILE A 46 13.61 -8.05 9.83
C ILE A 46 14.10 -8.43 8.43
N ALA A 47 14.46 -9.68 8.19
CA ALA A 47 14.96 -10.11 6.89
C ALA A 47 13.90 -9.95 5.77
N PRO A 48 12.63 -10.40 5.89
CA PRO A 48 11.61 -10.14 4.89
C PRO A 48 11.31 -8.64 4.67
N LEU A 49 11.35 -7.82 5.74
CA LEU A 49 11.17 -6.38 5.62
C LEU A 49 12.29 -5.74 4.79
N ASN A 50 13.55 -6.04 5.13
CA ASN A 50 14.70 -5.52 4.40
C ASN A 50 14.76 -6.00 2.95
N PHE A 51 14.30 -7.22 2.67
CA PHE A 51 14.16 -7.73 1.30
C PHE A 51 13.15 -6.88 0.52
N ARG A 52 11.99 -6.61 1.11
CA ARG A 52 10.95 -5.80 0.48
C ARG A 52 11.41 -4.35 0.24
N GLU A 53 12.06 -3.73 1.21
CA GLU A 53 12.67 -2.42 1.05
C GLU A 53 13.75 -2.41 -0.03
N GLY A 54 14.55 -3.48 -0.12
CA GLY A 54 15.50 -3.70 -1.21
C GLY A 54 14.82 -3.76 -2.58
N GLN A 55 13.71 -4.50 -2.69
CA GLN A 55 12.92 -4.55 -3.93
C GLN A 55 12.35 -3.19 -4.35
N GLU A 56 11.93 -2.37 -3.40
CA GLU A 56 11.37 -1.03 -3.65
C GLU A 56 12.45 0.02 -3.93
N SER A 57 13.69 -0.27 -3.60
CA SER A 57 14.82 0.66 -3.76
C SER A 57 15.26 0.79 -5.21
N ASP A 58 15.62 2.02 -5.62
CA ASP A 58 16.13 2.29 -6.96
C ASP A 58 17.66 2.20 -7.03
N ILE A 59 18.16 1.22 -7.78
CA ILE A 59 19.60 1.02 -8.00
C ILE A 59 20.25 2.25 -8.68
N GLU A 60 19.50 3.00 -9.50
CA GLU A 60 20.03 4.20 -10.14
C GLU A 60 20.27 5.31 -9.12
N SER A 61 19.36 5.47 -8.16
CA SER A 61 19.53 6.37 -7.02
C SER A 61 20.70 5.96 -6.15
N LEU A 62 20.93 4.66 -5.92
CA LEU A 62 22.10 4.16 -5.22
C LEU A 62 23.39 4.53 -5.96
N LYS A 63 23.46 4.33 -7.29
CA LYS A 63 24.63 4.73 -8.09
C LYS A 63 24.87 6.24 -8.09
N ARG A 64 23.79 7.02 -8.14
CA ARG A 64 23.83 8.50 -8.15
C ARG A 64 24.37 9.06 -6.83
N HIS A 65 24.02 8.45 -5.70
CA HIS A 65 24.37 8.93 -4.36
C HIS A 65 25.42 8.07 -3.64
N LYS A 66 26.08 7.14 -4.35
CA LYS A 66 27.00 6.12 -3.78
C LYS A 66 28.00 6.63 -2.75
N SER A 67 28.65 7.78 -3.01
CA SER A 67 29.66 8.30 -2.08
C SER A 67 29.05 8.93 -0.82
N THR A 68 27.85 9.49 -0.90
CA THR A 68 27.12 10.00 0.28
C THR A 68 26.62 8.85 1.13
N ILE A 69 26.01 7.85 0.49
CA ILE A 69 25.46 6.66 1.15
C ILE A 69 26.59 5.88 1.80
N ALA A 70 27.70 5.63 1.09
CA ALA A 70 28.86 4.93 1.66
C ALA A 70 29.43 5.65 2.89
N TYR A 71 29.45 7.00 2.90
CA TYR A 71 29.87 7.78 4.07
C TYR A 71 28.91 7.61 5.25
N LEU A 72 27.59 7.67 5.00
CA LEU A 72 26.58 7.54 6.05
C LEU A 72 26.55 6.12 6.66
N ILE A 73 26.78 5.09 5.83
CA ILE A 73 26.73 3.68 6.25
C ILE A 73 27.99 3.26 7.01
N PHE A 74 29.18 3.67 6.59
CA PHE A 74 30.42 3.21 7.19
C PHE A 74 31.06 4.24 8.14
N PRO A 75 31.65 5.35 7.66
CA PRO A 75 32.33 6.30 8.55
C PRO A 75 31.43 6.88 9.64
N LEU A 76 30.19 7.23 9.30
CA LEU A 76 29.28 7.84 10.29
C LEU A 76 28.82 6.81 11.33
N VAL A 77 28.53 5.56 10.94
CA VAL A 77 28.16 4.49 11.87
C VAL A 77 29.32 4.19 12.82
N PHE A 78 30.56 4.07 12.31
CA PHE A 78 31.73 3.87 13.15
C PHE A 78 32.01 5.07 14.07
N LEU A 79 31.91 6.30 13.58
CA LEU A 79 32.05 7.50 14.39
C LEU A 79 31.00 7.54 15.51
N THR A 80 29.76 7.17 15.20
CA THR A 80 28.67 7.10 16.17
C THR A 80 28.94 6.02 17.21
N THR A 81 29.36 4.84 16.78
CA THR A 81 29.74 3.73 17.68
C THR A 81 30.82 4.14 18.67
N LEU A 82 31.89 4.76 18.19
CA LEU A 82 33.00 5.22 19.03
C LEU A 82 32.59 6.33 19.99
N ALA A 83 31.89 7.33 19.49
CA ALA A 83 31.49 8.49 20.30
C ALA A 83 30.47 8.10 21.38
N ILE A 84 29.43 7.36 21.00
CA ILE A 84 28.36 6.95 21.93
C ILE A 84 28.85 5.86 22.87
N GLY A 85 29.64 4.87 22.37
CA GLY A 85 30.23 3.84 23.21
C GLY A 85 31.20 4.41 24.23
N GLY A 86 32.08 5.33 23.82
CA GLY A 86 33.00 6.01 24.75
C GLY A 86 32.25 6.86 25.79
N LEU A 87 31.23 7.61 25.36
CA LEU A 87 30.42 8.42 26.27
C LEU A 87 29.57 7.56 27.22
N ALA A 88 29.03 6.44 26.76
CA ALA A 88 28.29 5.49 27.59
C ALA A 88 29.18 4.86 28.64
N GLY A 89 30.42 4.45 28.29
CA GLY A 89 31.40 3.93 29.25
C GLY A 89 31.78 4.91 30.35
N TYR A 90 31.69 6.23 30.07
CA TYR A 90 31.96 7.27 31.05
C TYR A 90 30.73 7.63 31.92
N LEU A 91 29.55 7.65 31.33
CA LEU A 91 28.32 8.12 32.00
C LEU A 91 27.57 7.05 32.77
N LEU A 92 27.72 5.77 32.41
CA LEU A 92 26.97 4.70 33.07
C LEU A 92 27.51 4.47 34.49
N PRO A 93 26.61 4.27 35.48
CA PRO A 93 26.98 4.25 36.90
C PRO A 93 27.67 2.96 37.35
N VAL A 94 27.91 2.02 36.48
CA VAL A 94 28.57 0.74 36.71
C VAL A 94 29.80 0.67 35.83
N GLU A 95 30.90 0.10 36.33
CA GLU A 95 32.10 -0.14 35.52
C GLU A 95 31.80 -1.21 34.46
N ILE A 96 31.47 -0.74 33.27
CA ILE A 96 31.18 -1.60 32.12
C ILE A 96 32.45 -1.79 31.32
N PRO A 97 32.83 -3.03 30.92
CA PRO A 97 33.95 -3.26 30.03
C PRO A 97 33.84 -2.43 28.75
N LEU A 98 34.94 -1.79 28.31
CA LEU A 98 34.96 -0.96 27.11
C LEU A 98 34.33 -1.61 25.87
N PRO A 99 34.61 -2.90 25.56
CA PRO A 99 33.94 -3.56 24.42
C PRO A 99 32.42 -3.55 24.55
N LEU A 100 31.88 -3.71 25.75
CA LEU A 100 30.45 -3.74 26.00
C LEU A 100 29.79 -2.37 25.83
N SER A 101 30.47 -1.29 26.24
CA SER A 101 30.01 0.08 25.95
C SER A 101 30.05 0.41 24.47
N PHE A 102 31.03 -0.12 23.71
CA PHE A 102 31.04 -0.01 22.25
C PHE A 102 29.96 -0.86 21.58
N ALA A 103 29.60 -2.03 22.13
CA ALA A 103 28.45 -2.80 21.66
C ALA A 103 27.15 -2.01 21.81
N LEU A 104 26.96 -1.30 22.94
CA LEU A 104 25.84 -0.37 23.14
C LEU A 104 25.85 0.75 22.07
N GLY A 105 27.01 1.36 21.84
CA GLY A 105 27.17 2.40 20.79
C GLY A 105 26.86 1.87 19.38
N ALA A 106 27.29 0.63 19.07
CA ALA A 106 27.02 -0.02 17.80
C ALA A 106 25.54 -0.35 17.59
N ALA A 107 24.85 -0.79 18.64
CA ALA A 107 23.40 -1.04 18.60
C ALA A 107 22.60 0.24 18.38
N LEU A 108 23.09 1.39 18.85
CA LEU A 108 22.47 2.71 18.67
C LEU A 108 22.93 3.44 17.40
N ALA A 109 23.91 2.93 16.65
CA ALA A 109 24.41 3.61 15.46
C ALA A 109 23.45 3.55 14.27
N PRO A 110 22.78 2.42 13.91
CA PRO A 110 21.83 2.36 12.80
C PRO A 110 20.64 3.31 12.97
N THR A 111 19.99 3.66 11.86
CA THR A 111 18.82 4.56 11.82
C THR A 111 17.63 3.84 11.18
N ASP A 112 16.43 4.12 11.67
CA ASP A 112 15.19 3.48 11.21
C ASP A 112 14.59 4.24 10.02
N ALA A 113 14.62 3.62 8.82
CA ALA A 113 14.00 4.15 7.62
C ALA A 113 12.46 4.14 7.69
N VAL A 114 11.85 3.15 8.36
CA VAL A 114 10.39 2.97 8.41
C VAL A 114 9.71 4.16 9.07
N ALA A 115 10.28 4.66 10.16
CA ALA A 115 9.77 5.84 10.86
C ALA A 115 9.81 7.10 9.97
N PHE A 116 10.91 7.31 9.25
CA PHE A 116 11.05 8.42 8.30
C PHE A 116 10.07 8.28 7.13
N LEU A 117 9.94 7.11 6.53
CA LEU A 117 9.01 6.82 5.43
C LEU A 117 7.54 7.02 5.83
N ALA A 118 7.18 6.72 7.08
CA ALA A 118 5.85 7.01 7.60
C ALA A 118 5.54 8.52 7.65
N LEU A 119 6.56 9.35 7.93
CA LEU A 119 6.44 10.81 7.92
C LEU A 119 6.48 11.38 6.50
N SER A 120 7.28 10.82 5.58
CA SER A 120 7.40 11.31 4.19
C SER A 120 6.10 11.15 3.40
N LYS A 121 5.21 10.25 3.81
CA LYS A 121 3.85 10.14 3.26
C LYS A 121 2.96 11.35 3.60
N ARG A 122 3.26 12.09 4.67
CA ARG A 122 2.44 13.22 5.16
C ARG A 122 3.08 14.58 4.93
N PHE A 123 4.40 14.62 4.90
CA PHE A 123 5.19 15.84 4.78
C PHE A 123 6.06 15.78 3.53
N LYS A 124 6.23 16.93 2.89
CA LYS A 124 7.06 17.07 1.69
C LYS A 124 8.50 17.25 2.09
N PHE A 125 9.34 16.28 1.78
CA PHE A 125 10.78 16.37 1.88
C PHE A 125 11.41 16.54 0.49
N PRO A 126 12.61 17.15 0.38
CA PRO A 126 13.35 17.19 -0.88
C PRO A 126 13.63 15.76 -1.38
N LYS A 127 13.27 15.43 -2.62
CA LYS A 127 13.41 14.07 -3.21
C LYS A 127 14.79 13.46 -2.99
N LYS A 128 15.85 14.28 -3.16
CA LYS A 128 17.23 13.84 -2.94
C LYS A 128 17.48 13.35 -1.52
N LEU A 129 16.91 14.01 -0.51
CA LEU A 129 17.05 13.59 0.89
C LEU A 129 16.23 12.32 1.17
N GLU A 130 15.05 12.22 0.62
CA GLU A 130 14.20 11.04 0.73
C GLU A 130 14.89 9.79 0.15
N GLU A 131 15.48 9.91 -1.07
CA GLU A 131 16.27 8.84 -1.69
C GLU A 131 17.48 8.43 -0.82
N ILE A 132 18.24 9.41 -0.31
CA ILE A 132 19.43 9.15 0.53
C ILE A 132 19.03 8.47 1.84
N LEU A 133 17.99 8.97 2.52
CA LEU A 133 17.57 8.45 3.82
C LEU A 133 16.96 7.05 3.74
N THR A 134 16.22 6.76 2.68
CA THR A 134 15.70 5.41 2.43
C THR A 134 16.83 4.42 2.21
N LEU A 135 17.82 4.78 1.38
CA LEU A 135 18.96 3.91 1.10
C LEU A 135 19.93 3.80 2.29
N GLU A 136 20.08 4.86 3.07
CA GLU A 136 20.85 4.83 4.31
C GLU A 136 20.23 3.83 5.29
N GLY A 137 18.93 4.00 5.62
CA GLY A 137 18.25 3.14 6.59
C GLY A 137 18.24 1.67 6.20
N LEU A 138 18.16 1.38 4.90
CA LEU A 138 18.22 0.01 4.40
C LEU A 138 19.58 -0.68 4.61
N LEU A 139 20.67 0.06 4.50
CA LEU A 139 22.02 -0.51 4.47
C LEU A 139 22.79 -0.35 5.78
N ASN A 140 22.44 0.62 6.62
CA ASN A 140 23.20 0.92 7.84
C ASN A 140 22.97 -0.08 8.98
N ASP A 141 21.84 -0.81 8.98
CA ASP A 141 21.56 -1.88 9.93
C ASP A 141 22.66 -2.96 9.88
N ALA A 142 23.06 -3.31 8.65
CA ALA A 142 24.16 -4.27 8.46
C ALA A 142 25.50 -3.76 9.04
N SER A 143 25.80 -2.47 8.85
CA SER A 143 27.03 -1.86 9.38
C SER A 143 27.04 -1.79 10.89
N GLY A 144 25.89 -1.45 11.50
CA GLY A 144 25.74 -1.46 12.96
C GLY A 144 25.86 -2.86 13.55
N LEU A 145 25.22 -3.85 12.94
CA LEU A 145 25.32 -5.24 13.40
C LEU A 145 26.77 -5.77 13.31
N VAL A 146 27.49 -5.42 12.24
CA VAL A 146 28.92 -5.77 12.11
C VAL A 146 29.73 -5.08 13.19
N ALA A 147 29.55 -3.79 13.44
CA ALA A 147 30.25 -3.09 14.51
C ALA A 147 29.95 -3.69 15.89
N PHE A 148 28.70 -4.12 16.12
CA PHE A 148 28.28 -4.84 17.33
C PHE A 148 28.99 -6.17 17.46
N GLN A 149 29.05 -6.99 16.41
CA GLN A 149 29.74 -8.28 16.42
C GLN A 149 31.23 -8.12 16.74
N PHE A 150 31.89 -7.06 16.25
CA PHE A 150 33.28 -6.76 16.60
C PHE A 150 33.45 -6.39 18.08
N ALA A 151 32.52 -5.61 18.62
CA ALA A 151 32.55 -5.28 20.02
C ALA A 151 32.38 -6.54 20.90
N ILE A 152 31.49 -7.45 20.51
CA ILE A 152 31.31 -8.75 21.20
C ILE A 152 32.55 -9.65 21.06
N LEU A 153 33.14 -9.69 19.88
CA LEU A 153 34.38 -10.45 19.67
C LEU A 153 35.51 -9.91 20.57
N ALA A 154 35.66 -8.59 20.68
CA ALA A 154 36.62 -7.97 21.58
C ALA A 154 36.31 -8.26 23.06
N LEU A 155 35.03 -8.37 23.43
CA LEU A 155 34.61 -8.74 24.78
C LEU A 155 34.99 -10.18 25.14
N THR A 156 34.81 -11.12 24.18
CA THR A 156 35.02 -12.57 24.41
C THR A 156 36.49 -12.98 24.28
N THR A 157 37.24 -12.34 23.39
CA THR A 157 38.66 -12.71 23.13
C THR A 157 39.67 -11.87 23.91
N GLY A 158 39.25 -10.70 24.43
CA GLY A 158 40.13 -9.75 25.08
C GLY A 158 41.10 -9.03 24.14
N ILE A 159 41.05 -9.30 22.84
CA ILE A 159 41.99 -8.77 21.83
C ILE A 159 41.22 -7.97 20.79
N PHE A 160 41.62 -6.72 20.60
CA PHE A 160 41.10 -5.88 19.50
C PHE A 160 42.20 -5.64 18.48
N SER A 161 42.09 -6.25 17.30
CA SER A 161 42.98 -6.01 16.17
C SER A 161 42.22 -5.32 15.03
N LEU A 162 42.60 -4.09 14.73
CA LEU A 162 42.00 -3.28 13.68
C LEU A 162 42.13 -3.91 12.30
N LEU A 163 43.24 -4.60 12.03
CA LEU A 163 43.50 -5.29 10.76
C LEU A 163 42.64 -6.53 10.61
N GLN A 164 42.49 -7.34 11.65
CA GLN A 164 41.62 -8.51 11.63
C GLN A 164 40.14 -8.08 11.53
N ALA A 165 39.77 -7.06 12.28
CA ALA A 165 38.43 -6.47 12.23
C ALA A 165 38.05 -5.99 10.82
N SER A 166 38.94 -5.25 10.16
CA SER A 166 38.68 -4.77 8.78
C SER A 166 38.60 -5.89 7.76
N GLY A 167 39.47 -6.91 7.86
CA GLY A 167 39.43 -8.09 7.00
C GLY A 167 38.16 -8.92 7.17
N GLN A 168 37.72 -9.11 8.43
CA GLN A 168 36.48 -9.81 8.74
C GLN A 168 35.27 -9.03 8.29
N LEU A 169 35.25 -7.68 8.45
CA LEU A 169 34.21 -6.82 7.90
C LEU A 169 34.03 -7.05 6.40
N VAL A 170 35.13 -6.98 5.64
CA VAL A 170 35.09 -7.18 4.19
C VAL A 170 34.58 -8.58 3.87
N TRP A 171 34.99 -9.61 4.61
CA TRP A 171 34.51 -10.98 4.42
C TRP A 171 32.99 -11.08 4.67
N VAL A 172 32.51 -10.57 5.80
CA VAL A 172 31.09 -10.61 6.18
C VAL A 172 30.20 -9.91 5.14
N LEU A 173 30.66 -8.74 4.62
CA LEU A 173 29.95 -8.01 3.58
C LEU A 173 29.96 -8.74 2.24
N LEU A 174 31.12 -9.24 1.81
CA LEU A 174 31.27 -9.96 0.53
C LEU A 174 30.54 -11.30 0.54
N ALA A 175 30.69 -12.08 1.60
CA ALA A 175 29.99 -13.37 1.74
C ALA A 175 28.46 -13.15 1.72
N GLY A 176 27.96 -12.17 2.47
CA GLY A 176 26.54 -11.79 2.43
C GLY A 176 26.09 -11.41 1.03
N ALA A 177 26.82 -10.53 0.35
CA ALA A 177 26.48 -10.08 -1.00
C ALA A 177 26.49 -11.24 -2.02
N LEU A 178 27.50 -12.11 -1.98
CA LEU A 178 27.59 -13.27 -2.87
C LEU A 178 26.44 -14.26 -2.65
N VAL A 179 26.09 -14.55 -1.39
CA VAL A 179 24.94 -15.39 -1.07
C VAL A 179 23.65 -14.77 -1.57
N GLY A 180 23.43 -13.46 -1.37
CA GLY A 180 22.26 -12.76 -1.89
C GLY A 180 22.14 -12.87 -3.41
N LEU A 181 23.22 -12.63 -4.14
CA LEU A 181 23.26 -12.80 -5.61
C LEU A 181 23.00 -14.25 -6.04
N LEU A 182 23.59 -15.22 -5.34
CA LEU A 182 23.39 -16.64 -5.60
C LEU A 182 21.90 -17.01 -5.47
N PHE A 183 21.25 -16.58 -4.40
CA PHE A 183 19.81 -16.88 -4.19
C PHE A 183 18.91 -16.23 -5.21
N VAL A 184 19.20 -15.01 -5.67
CA VAL A 184 18.50 -14.41 -6.82
C VAL A 184 18.66 -15.24 -8.08
N PHE A 185 19.87 -15.70 -8.36
CA PHE A 185 20.13 -16.57 -9.51
C PHE A 185 19.38 -17.90 -9.41
N LEU A 186 19.43 -18.55 -8.24
CA LEU A 186 18.71 -19.81 -7.98
C LEU A 186 17.20 -19.63 -8.11
N HIS A 187 16.64 -18.57 -7.55
CA HIS A 187 15.23 -18.24 -7.68
C HIS A 187 14.82 -18.08 -9.14
N ARG A 188 15.58 -17.31 -9.93
CA ARG A 188 15.32 -17.13 -11.36
C ARG A 188 15.42 -18.43 -12.14
N ALA A 189 16.41 -19.24 -11.84
CA ALA A 189 16.58 -20.55 -12.46
C ALA A 189 15.40 -21.47 -12.12
N ALA A 190 14.95 -21.50 -10.85
CA ALA A 190 13.82 -22.30 -10.42
C ALA A 190 12.53 -21.89 -11.13
N VAL A 191 12.21 -20.58 -11.18
CA VAL A 191 11.03 -20.07 -11.90
C VAL A 191 11.11 -20.42 -13.38
N SER A 192 12.26 -20.20 -14.03
CA SER A 192 12.44 -20.52 -15.46
C SER A 192 12.33 -22.02 -15.76
N ILE A 193 12.74 -22.89 -14.84
CA ILE A 193 12.58 -24.35 -14.98
C ILE A 193 11.10 -24.72 -14.86
N LEU A 194 10.39 -24.17 -13.87
CA LEU A 194 8.95 -24.41 -13.71
C LEU A 194 8.15 -23.95 -14.94
N GLU A 195 8.49 -22.80 -15.51
CA GLU A 195 7.87 -22.30 -16.74
C GLU A 195 8.13 -23.24 -17.93
N LYS A 196 9.37 -23.70 -18.12
CA LYS A 196 9.74 -24.62 -19.21
C LYS A 196 9.07 -25.99 -19.11
N LEU A 197 8.78 -26.44 -17.88
CA LEU A 197 8.11 -27.71 -17.62
C LEU A 197 6.58 -27.56 -17.62
N ASP A 198 6.04 -26.38 -17.94
CA ASP A 198 4.61 -26.05 -17.87
C ASP A 198 3.99 -26.35 -16.49
N ALA A 199 4.84 -26.32 -15.45
CA ALA A 199 4.49 -26.60 -14.06
C ALA A 199 4.43 -25.32 -13.20
N ALA A 200 4.58 -24.16 -13.81
CA ALA A 200 4.56 -22.87 -13.11
C ALA A 200 3.12 -22.53 -12.69
N ASP A 201 2.86 -22.58 -11.40
CA ASP A 201 1.64 -22.06 -10.80
C ASP A 201 1.93 -20.83 -9.92
N VAL A 202 0.88 -20.04 -9.66
CA VAL A 202 1.02 -18.80 -8.87
C VAL A 202 1.46 -19.08 -7.44
N ALA A 203 0.99 -20.18 -6.84
CA ALA A 203 1.31 -20.54 -5.46
C ALA A 203 2.78 -20.99 -5.32
N GLY A 204 3.28 -21.78 -6.26
CA GLY A 204 4.68 -22.25 -6.28
C GLY A 204 5.65 -21.09 -6.45
N VAL A 205 5.40 -20.17 -7.39
CA VAL A 205 6.25 -18.99 -7.57
C VAL A 205 6.23 -18.08 -6.34
N LEU A 206 5.06 -17.89 -5.71
CA LEU A 206 4.95 -17.14 -4.46
C LEU A 206 5.72 -17.78 -3.30
N LEU A 207 5.66 -19.10 -3.17
CA LEU A 207 6.40 -19.82 -2.14
C LEU A 207 7.90 -19.59 -2.30
N LEU A 208 8.41 -19.67 -3.53
CA LEU A 208 9.82 -19.36 -3.85
C LEU A 208 10.17 -17.91 -3.50
N GLU A 209 9.29 -16.96 -3.81
CA GLU A 209 9.50 -15.53 -3.55
C GLU A 209 9.55 -15.23 -2.04
N ILE A 210 8.64 -15.80 -1.25
CA ILE A 210 8.56 -15.57 0.21
C ILE A 210 9.68 -16.31 0.95
N SER A 211 10.08 -17.49 0.47
CA SER A 211 11.16 -18.27 1.10
C SER A 211 12.54 -17.68 0.83
N LEU A 212 12.72 -16.92 -0.26
CA LEU A 212 14.01 -16.37 -0.68
C LEU A 212 14.71 -15.55 0.42
N PRO A 213 14.10 -14.53 1.06
CA PRO A 213 14.75 -13.76 2.11
C PRO A 213 15.16 -14.63 3.30
N LEU A 214 14.31 -15.57 3.71
CA LEU A 214 14.61 -16.44 4.84
C LEU A 214 15.82 -17.34 4.55
N LEU A 215 15.82 -18.00 3.39
CA LEU A 215 16.90 -18.90 3.01
C LEU A 215 18.22 -18.13 2.79
N ALA A 216 18.17 -16.98 2.12
CA ALA A 216 19.34 -16.13 1.92
C ALA A 216 19.94 -15.66 3.26
N TYR A 217 19.09 -15.26 4.21
CA TYR A 217 19.51 -14.86 5.56
C TYR A 217 20.20 -16.02 6.29
N LEU A 218 19.55 -17.17 6.37
CA LEU A 218 20.06 -18.34 7.11
C LEU A 218 21.37 -18.86 6.54
N VAL A 219 21.47 -18.99 5.22
CA VAL A 219 22.69 -19.50 4.56
C VAL A 219 23.84 -18.50 4.70
N ALA A 220 23.57 -17.20 4.53
CA ALA A 220 24.61 -16.19 4.71
C ALA A 220 25.13 -16.17 6.15
N SER A 221 24.23 -16.22 7.13
CA SER A 221 24.59 -16.28 8.55
C SER A 221 25.37 -17.55 8.91
N TYR A 222 24.99 -18.70 8.35
CA TYR A 222 25.71 -19.96 8.53
C TYR A 222 27.16 -19.94 7.97
N LEU A 223 27.36 -19.26 6.84
CA LEU A 223 28.67 -19.07 6.21
C LEU A 223 29.51 -17.95 6.85
N GLY A 224 29.07 -17.38 7.96
CA GLY A 224 29.73 -16.26 8.63
C GLY A 224 29.68 -14.94 7.86
N GLY A 225 28.74 -14.81 6.92
CA GLY A 225 28.40 -13.58 6.23
C GLY A 225 27.24 -12.84 6.91
N SER A 226 26.95 -11.59 6.47
CA SER A 226 25.79 -10.85 6.95
C SER A 226 24.50 -11.32 6.25
N GLY A 227 23.60 -11.95 7.02
CA GLY A 227 22.27 -12.33 6.54
C GLY A 227 21.45 -11.12 6.07
N ILE A 228 21.55 -9.97 6.75
CA ILE A 228 20.87 -8.73 6.37
C ILE A 228 21.35 -8.24 5.00
N ILE A 229 22.67 -8.21 4.76
CA ILE A 229 23.22 -7.82 3.46
C ILE A 229 22.79 -8.79 2.36
N ALA A 230 22.79 -10.09 2.62
CA ALA A 230 22.35 -11.08 1.64
C ALA A 230 20.90 -10.80 1.19
N VAL A 231 20.03 -10.53 2.14
CA VAL A 231 18.61 -10.25 1.89
C VAL A 231 18.39 -8.92 1.16
N VAL A 232 19.10 -7.86 1.56
CA VAL A 232 19.04 -6.55 0.88
C VAL A 232 19.51 -6.63 -0.56
N ILE A 233 20.66 -7.30 -0.79
CA ILE A 233 21.21 -7.51 -2.14
C ILE A 233 20.25 -8.36 -2.98
N ALA A 234 19.67 -9.41 -2.39
CA ALA A 234 18.66 -10.21 -3.06
C ALA A 234 17.44 -9.36 -3.48
N GLY A 235 16.93 -8.53 -2.59
CA GLY A 235 15.83 -7.59 -2.89
C GLY A 235 16.18 -6.63 -4.01
N LEU A 236 17.31 -5.92 -3.91
CA LEU A 236 17.80 -4.97 -4.91
C LEU A 236 17.90 -5.58 -6.31
N PHE A 237 18.45 -6.79 -6.42
CA PHE A 237 18.61 -7.46 -7.71
C PHE A 237 17.35 -8.16 -8.21
N GLN A 238 16.38 -8.42 -7.33
CA GLN A 238 15.05 -8.91 -7.70
C GLN A 238 14.19 -7.80 -8.32
N SER A 239 14.38 -6.53 -7.92
CA SER A 239 13.51 -5.38 -8.26
C SER A 239 13.43 -5.03 -9.75
N LYS A 240 14.34 -5.50 -10.61
CA LYS A 240 14.42 -5.08 -12.02
C LYS A 240 14.28 -6.22 -13.01
N GLN A 241 13.05 -6.50 -13.41
CA GLN A 241 12.81 -7.08 -14.74
C GLN A 241 11.59 -6.43 -15.41
N LEU A 242 11.83 -5.32 -16.10
CA LEU A 242 11.01 -4.85 -17.22
C LEU A 242 11.39 -5.68 -18.47
N LYS A 243 11.19 -6.99 -18.45
CA LYS A 243 11.15 -7.80 -19.68
C LYS A 243 9.70 -7.99 -20.08
N LYS A 244 9.46 -8.25 -21.38
CA LYS A 244 8.15 -8.56 -21.97
C LYS A 244 7.35 -9.42 -20.98
N MET A 245 6.39 -8.81 -20.29
CA MET A 245 5.59 -9.50 -19.28
C MET A 245 4.59 -10.40 -19.98
N SER A 246 4.63 -11.67 -19.69
CA SER A 246 3.54 -12.58 -20.05
C SER A 246 2.31 -12.31 -19.17
N LEU A 247 1.14 -12.79 -19.59
CA LEU A 247 -0.07 -12.70 -18.76
C LEU A 247 0.08 -13.41 -17.42
N PHE A 248 0.86 -14.51 -17.40
CA PHE A 248 1.21 -15.23 -16.19
C PHE A 248 2.04 -14.36 -15.25
N ASP A 249 3.09 -13.68 -15.76
CA ASP A 249 3.92 -12.76 -14.97
C ASP A 249 3.10 -11.62 -14.35
N ALA A 250 2.16 -11.07 -15.10
CA ALA A 250 1.26 -10.02 -14.61
C ALA A 250 0.38 -10.51 -13.44
N ARG A 251 -0.07 -11.77 -13.51
CA ARG A 251 -0.86 -12.41 -12.43
C ARG A 251 -0.02 -12.68 -11.20
N VAL A 252 1.16 -13.27 -11.37
CA VAL A 252 2.11 -13.52 -10.29
C VAL A 252 2.48 -12.21 -9.61
N ASN A 253 2.90 -11.19 -10.38
CA ASN A 253 3.30 -9.90 -9.84
C ASN A 253 2.18 -9.20 -9.05
N ARG A 254 0.93 -9.30 -9.51
CA ARG A 254 -0.22 -8.73 -8.77
C ARG A 254 -0.42 -9.41 -7.43
N VAL A 255 -0.39 -10.74 -7.39
CA VAL A 255 -0.61 -11.50 -6.16
C VAL A 255 0.57 -11.29 -5.21
N THR A 256 1.80 -11.38 -5.71
CA THR A 256 3.04 -11.10 -4.97
C THR A 256 3.01 -9.71 -4.34
N PHE A 257 2.59 -8.70 -5.09
CA PHE A 257 2.47 -7.34 -4.57
C PHE A 257 1.48 -7.24 -3.41
N ILE A 258 0.26 -7.80 -3.55
CA ILE A 258 -0.77 -7.74 -2.49
C ILE A 258 -0.27 -8.47 -1.23
N ILE A 259 0.38 -9.62 -1.41
CA ILE A 259 0.93 -10.40 -0.29
C ILE A 259 2.04 -9.62 0.40
N TRP A 260 3.00 -9.05 -0.33
CA TRP A 260 4.09 -8.26 0.25
C TRP A 260 3.59 -6.99 0.94
N GLU A 261 2.60 -6.29 0.38
CA GLU A 261 2.00 -5.12 1.01
C GLU A 261 1.36 -5.51 2.37
N THR A 262 0.61 -6.61 2.38
CA THR A 262 -0.04 -7.12 3.59
C THR A 262 0.98 -7.62 4.61
N LEU A 263 1.97 -8.41 4.17
CA LEU A 263 3.01 -8.96 5.02
C LEU A 263 3.87 -7.86 5.64
N SER A 264 4.32 -6.89 4.84
CA SER A 264 5.08 -5.74 5.34
C SER A 264 4.30 -4.92 6.36
N PHE A 265 2.99 -4.72 6.12
CA PHE A 265 2.12 -4.04 7.08
C PHE A 265 2.04 -4.80 8.42
N ILE A 266 1.87 -6.12 8.38
CA ILE A 266 1.80 -6.98 9.58
C ILE A 266 3.15 -6.99 10.30
N LEU A 267 4.25 -7.23 9.58
CA LEU A 267 5.59 -7.31 10.15
C LEU A 267 6.03 -5.97 10.76
N ASN A 268 5.82 -4.85 10.08
CA ASN A 268 6.08 -3.52 10.64
C ASN A 268 5.27 -3.27 11.91
N GLY A 269 3.98 -3.65 11.89
CA GLY A 269 3.13 -3.54 13.08
C GLY A 269 3.63 -4.40 14.23
N PHE A 270 4.05 -5.62 13.94
CA PHE A 270 4.62 -6.55 14.92
C PHE A 270 5.91 -6.00 15.53
N VAL A 271 6.80 -5.45 14.72
CA VAL A 271 8.05 -4.81 15.16
C VAL A 271 7.79 -3.74 16.23
N PHE A 272 6.86 -2.80 15.98
CA PHE A 272 6.57 -1.73 16.94
C PHE A 272 5.80 -2.23 18.18
N ILE A 273 4.94 -3.23 18.04
CA ILE A 273 4.25 -3.85 19.19
C ILE A 273 5.25 -4.58 20.06
N VAL A 274 6.15 -5.37 19.47
CA VAL A 274 7.23 -6.06 20.20
C VAL A 274 8.13 -5.06 20.91
N PHE A 275 8.50 -3.98 20.22
CA PHE A 275 9.27 -2.90 20.83
C PHE A 275 8.56 -2.33 22.09
N GLY A 276 7.28 -2.02 21.99
CA GLY A 276 6.49 -1.53 23.13
C GLY A 276 6.37 -2.55 24.26
N TYR A 277 6.19 -3.82 23.94
CA TYR A 277 6.12 -4.93 24.91
C TYR A 277 7.44 -5.09 25.67
N GLU A 278 8.55 -5.23 24.95
CA GLU A 278 9.90 -5.35 25.57
C GLU A 278 10.26 -4.10 26.37
N PHE A 279 9.87 -2.91 25.89
CA PHE A 279 10.09 -1.68 26.61
C PHE A 279 9.52 -1.72 28.04
N THR A 280 8.31 -2.21 28.24
CA THR A 280 7.68 -2.31 29.56
C THR A 280 8.44 -3.28 30.48
N ARG A 281 8.91 -4.39 29.91
CA ARG A 281 9.68 -5.43 30.61
C ARG A 281 11.08 -4.94 31.03
N ILE A 282 11.68 -4.09 30.22
CA ILE A 282 13.01 -3.53 30.43
C ILE A 282 13.02 -2.43 31.49
N VAL A 283 12.01 -1.57 31.47
CA VAL A 283 11.96 -0.36 32.29
C VAL A 283 11.77 -0.70 33.78
N GLN A 284 10.90 -1.66 34.11
CA GLN A 284 10.58 -1.98 35.50
C GLN A 284 11.79 -2.44 36.34
N PRO A 285 12.62 -3.42 35.88
CA PRO A 285 13.77 -3.86 36.65
C PRO A 285 14.83 -2.78 36.85
N ALA A 286 15.07 -1.98 35.80
CA ALA A 286 16.06 -0.90 35.87
C ALA A 286 15.67 0.20 36.88
N LEU A 287 14.41 0.61 36.89
CA LEU A 287 13.91 1.65 37.81
C LEU A 287 13.76 1.17 39.26
N LYS A 288 13.61 -0.13 39.50
CA LYS A 288 13.48 -0.73 40.86
C LYS A 288 14.84 -1.03 41.48
N ASN A 289 15.96 -0.84 40.77
CA ASN A 289 17.27 -1.11 41.31
C ASN A 289 17.67 -0.04 42.37
N PRO A 290 17.83 -0.41 43.67
CA PRO A 290 18.09 0.55 44.73
C PRO A 290 19.50 1.17 44.68
N PHE A 291 20.41 0.55 43.94
CA PHE A 291 21.82 0.99 43.83
C PHE A 291 22.07 2.06 42.79
N ILE A 292 21.08 2.37 41.94
CA ILE A 292 21.24 3.29 40.81
C ILE A 292 20.23 4.44 40.93
N SER A 293 20.71 5.67 40.92
CA SER A 293 19.83 6.83 40.92
C SER A 293 19.05 6.94 39.59
N ASN A 294 17.73 6.89 39.68
CA ASN A 294 16.86 7.06 38.51
C ASN A 294 17.06 8.40 37.81
N ALA A 295 17.38 9.47 38.55
CA ALA A 295 17.70 10.77 37.96
C ALA A 295 18.99 10.74 37.14
N TRP A 296 20.02 10.03 37.63
CA TRP A 296 21.26 9.85 36.89
C TRP A 296 21.06 9.04 35.61
N LEU A 297 20.30 7.93 35.67
CA LEU A 297 19.96 7.13 34.48
C LEU A 297 19.24 7.96 33.43
N MET A 298 18.24 8.73 33.85
CA MET A 298 17.47 9.57 32.92
C MET A 298 18.34 10.67 32.30
N THR A 299 19.22 11.27 33.09
CA THR A 299 20.20 12.25 32.60
C THR A 299 21.15 11.62 31.58
N THR A 300 21.66 10.42 31.85
CA THR A 300 22.52 9.65 30.93
C THR A 300 21.81 9.38 29.61
N VAL A 301 20.56 8.92 29.63
CA VAL A 301 19.75 8.70 28.44
C VAL A 301 19.57 9.98 27.62
N LEU A 302 19.25 11.10 28.28
CA LEU A 302 19.08 12.40 27.59
C LEU A 302 20.39 12.88 26.97
N VAL A 303 21.51 12.77 27.69
CA VAL A 303 22.84 13.15 27.15
C VAL A 303 23.23 12.26 26.00
N LEU A 304 23.04 10.93 26.07
CA LEU A 304 23.33 10.02 24.97
C LEU A 304 22.44 10.31 23.75
N THR A 305 21.14 10.60 23.95
CA THR A 305 20.23 10.96 22.87
C THR A 305 20.65 12.27 22.18
N ALA A 306 20.98 13.30 22.96
CA ALA A 306 21.47 14.56 22.43
C ALA A 306 22.80 14.38 21.68
N SER A 307 23.70 13.55 22.23
CA SER A 307 24.99 13.25 21.62
C SER A 307 24.84 12.48 20.29
N LEU A 308 23.86 11.57 20.17
CA LEU A 308 23.55 10.89 18.90
C LEU A 308 23.24 11.89 17.79
N PHE A 309 22.34 12.83 18.06
CA PHE A 309 22.00 13.86 17.07
C PHE A 309 23.16 14.81 16.81
N LEU A 310 23.95 15.13 17.83
CA LEU A 310 25.13 15.99 17.68
C LEU A 310 26.20 15.32 16.81
N VAL A 311 26.54 14.07 17.07
CA VAL A 311 27.53 13.30 16.28
C VAL A 311 27.07 13.20 14.83
N ARG A 312 25.79 12.92 14.61
CA ARG A 312 25.20 12.87 13.28
C ARG A 312 25.25 14.23 12.58
N PHE A 313 24.88 15.30 13.27
CA PHE A 313 24.97 16.68 12.75
C PHE A 313 26.40 17.02 12.34
N VAL A 314 27.38 16.80 13.21
CA VAL A 314 28.78 17.06 12.93
C VAL A 314 29.28 16.20 11.77
N GLY A 315 28.94 14.92 11.73
CA GLY A 315 29.33 14.03 10.64
C GLY A 315 28.78 14.47 9.28
N ILE A 316 27.50 14.84 9.22
CA ILE A 316 26.90 15.37 7.97
C ILE A 316 27.47 16.75 7.61
N PHE A 317 27.76 17.59 8.60
CA PHE A 317 28.41 18.89 8.39
C PHE A 317 29.83 18.73 7.81
N LEU A 318 30.61 17.78 8.31
CA LEU A 318 31.91 17.42 7.75
C LEU A 318 31.80 16.93 6.30
N LEU A 319 30.82 16.10 6.01
CA LEU A 319 30.54 15.65 4.63
C LEU A 319 30.24 16.86 3.70
N LYS A 320 29.48 17.86 4.18
CA LYS A 320 29.21 19.10 3.45
C LYS A 320 30.49 19.84 3.13
N LEU A 321 31.39 19.99 4.10
CA LEU A 321 32.67 20.68 3.91
C LEU A 321 33.55 19.99 2.85
N VAL A 322 33.61 18.65 2.89
CA VAL A 322 34.41 17.86 1.95
C VAL A 322 33.84 17.93 0.52
N LYS A 323 32.52 17.85 0.36
CA LYS A 323 31.88 17.81 -0.96
C LYS A 323 31.70 19.17 -1.64
N LYS A 324 31.93 20.28 -0.93
CA LYS A 324 31.75 21.67 -1.43
C LYS A 324 30.44 21.89 -2.22
N SER A 325 29.40 21.09 -1.93
CA SER A 325 28.12 21.13 -2.63
C SER A 325 27.21 22.17 -2.00
N GLY A 326 26.73 23.15 -2.77
CA GLY A 326 25.82 24.20 -2.32
C GLY A 326 24.42 23.71 -1.88
N ASP A 327 24.10 22.45 -2.10
CA ASP A 327 22.79 21.84 -1.84
C ASP A 327 22.46 21.63 -0.34
N TYR A 328 23.40 21.78 0.56
CA TYR A 328 23.19 21.56 1.99
C TYR A 328 22.84 22.85 2.72
N GLN A 329 21.65 23.40 2.47
CA GLN A 329 21.08 24.45 3.33
C GLN A 329 20.93 23.93 4.76
N LEU A 330 20.93 24.84 5.74
CA LEU A 330 20.78 24.47 7.17
C LEU A 330 19.53 23.61 7.43
N LYS A 331 18.42 23.92 6.76
CA LYS A 331 17.16 23.14 6.83
C LYS A 331 17.38 21.68 6.42
N ASN A 332 18.05 21.43 5.30
CA ASN A 332 18.36 20.09 4.81
C ASN A 332 19.30 19.32 5.75
N LEU A 333 20.27 20.03 6.34
CA LEU A 333 21.17 19.44 7.33
C LEU A 333 20.41 19.01 8.58
N LEU A 334 19.49 19.83 9.08
CA LEU A 334 18.64 19.49 10.22
C LEU A 334 17.70 18.32 9.90
N ILE A 335 17.09 18.28 8.70
CA ILE A 335 16.27 17.14 8.27
C ILE A 335 17.10 15.85 8.28
N LEU A 336 18.30 15.84 7.67
CA LEU A 336 19.19 14.68 7.69
C LEU A 336 19.61 14.26 9.10
N THR A 337 19.76 15.22 10.01
CA THR A 337 20.15 14.97 11.40
C THR A 337 19.01 14.31 12.17
N PHE A 338 17.81 14.92 12.17
CA PHE A 338 16.68 14.44 12.96
C PHE A 338 15.96 13.25 12.32
N SER A 339 16.19 12.94 11.04
CA SER A 339 15.77 11.68 10.43
C SER A 339 16.56 10.45 10.92
N GLY A 340 17.67 10.66 11.63
CA GLY A 340 18.47 9.60 12.26
C GLY A 340 17.81 8.99 13.51
N MET A 341 16.48 8.83 13.50
CA MET A 341 15.74 8.14 14.56
C MET A 341 16.20 6.68 14.68
N LYS A 342 16.18 6.17 15.90
CA LYS A 342 16.50 4.77 16.18
C LYS A 342 15.22 3.95 16.24
N GLY A 343 15.29 2.69 15.85
CA GLY A 343 14.14 1.80 15.76
C GLY A 343 14.33 0.48 16.49
N SER A 344 13.49 -0.47 16.13
CA SER A 344 13.44 -1.81 16.73
C SER A 344 14.70 -2.63 16.49
N VAL A 345 15.43 -2.39 15.40
CA VAL A 345 16.69 -3.09 15.10
C VAL A 345 17.73 -2.82 16.17
N SER A 346 17.78 -1.60 16.74
CA SER A 346 18.65 -1.28 17.86
C SER A 346 18.40 -2.17 19.07
N ILE A 347 17.14 -2.44 19.39
CA ILE A 347 16.77 -3.34 20.50
C ILE A 347 17.04 -4.80 20.12
N ALA A 348 16.68 -5.23 18.92
CA ALA A 348 16.96 -6.58 18.45
C ALA A 348 18.47 -6.89 18.50
N THR A 349 19.30 -5.92 18.11
CA THR A 349 20.78 -6.07 18.17
C THR A 349 21.27 -6.26 19.61
N ILE A 350 20.76 -5.48 20.57
CA ILE A 350 21.23 -5.60 21.95
C ILE A 350 20.73 -6.89 22.62
N LEU A 351 19.61 -7.46 22.20
CA LEU A 351 19.15 -8.79 22.67
C LEU A 351 20.08 -9.94 22.24
N LEU A 352 20.98 -9.71 21.26
CA LEU A 352 22.04 -10.66 20.86
C LEU A 352 23.27 -10.63 21.80
N LEU A 353 23.27 -9.83 22.88
CA LEU A 353 24.36 -9.83 23.84
C LEU A 353 24.54 -11.24 24.45
N PRO A 354 25.81 -11.72 24.55
CA PRO A 354 26.10 -12.94 25.27
C PRO A 354 25.75 -12.79 26.76
N GLU A 355 25.75 -13.90 27.49
CA GLU A 355 25.51 -13.90 28.95
C GLU A 355 26.45 -12.94 29.66
N VAL A 356 25.88 -11.87 30.20
CA VAL A 356 26.53 -10.85 31.00
C VAL A 356 25.79 -10.81 32.34
N ASP A 357 26.42 -10.24 33.36
CA ASP A 357 25.78 -10.00 34.66
C ASP A 357 24.41 -9.34 34.47
N GLN A 358 23.38 -9.85 35.18
CA GLN A 358 21.99 -9.46 34.99
C GLN A 358 21.74 -7.98 35.27
N THR A 359 22.50 -7.38 36.16
CA THR A 359 22.41 -5.95 36.49
C THR A 359 22.92 -5.11 35.30
N THR A 360 24.07 -5.48 34.76
CA THR A 360 24.68 -4.82 33.61
C THR A 360 23.81 -5.00 32.36
N TYR A 361 23.30 -6.21 32.13
CA TYR A 361 22.38 -6.49 31.02
C TYR A 361 21.12 -5.62 31.06
N SER A 362 20.44 -5.56 32.21
CA SER A 362 19.23 -4.76 32.35
C SER A 362 19.50 -3.26 32.20
N LEU A 363 20.65 -2.76 32.65
CA LEU A 363 21.07 -1.37 32.52
C LEU A 363 21.33 -1.00 31.05
N ILE A 364 22.05 -1.85 30.31
CA ILE A 364 22.33 -1.63 28.89
C ILE A 364 21.02 -1.66 28.09
N LEU A 365 20.19 -2.65 28.34
CA LEU A 365 18.92 -2.82 27.66
C LEU A 365 17.98 -1.63 27.92
N PHE A 366 17.92 -1.16 29.19
CA PHE A 366 17.21 0.07 29.55
C PHE A 366 17.74 1.29 28.80
N THR A 367 19.06 1.48 28.80
CA THR A 367 19.69 2.63 28.16
C THR A 367 19.41 2.64 26.66
N VAL A 368 19.60 1.51 25.98
CA VAL A 368 19.33 1.40 24.52
C VAL A 368 17.84 1.61 24.22
N GLY A 369 16.95 0.98 25.03
CA GLY A 369 15.51 1.13 24.84
C GLY A 369 15.04 2.58 25.03
N MET A 370 15.50 3.24 26.08
CA MET A 370 15.13 4.64 26.35
C MET A 370 15.71 5.61 25.33
N VAL A 371 16.98 5.45 24.94
CA VAL A 371 17.60 6.27 23.89
C VAL A 371 16.90 6.09 22.57
N THR A 372 16.53 4.86 22.23
CA THR A 372 15.73 4.54 21.02
C THR A 372 14.38 5.26 21.07
N LEU A 373 13.65 5.15 22.18
CA LEU A 373 12.36 5.82 22.36
C LEU A 373 12.48 7.35 22.24
N PHE A 374 13.43 7.96 22.97
CA PHE A 374 13.62 9.42 22.95
C PHE A 374 14.07 9.92 21.58
N SER A 375 14.96 9.19 20.90
CA SER A 375 15.36 9.57 19.54
C SER A 375 14.19 9.49 18.56
N PHE A 376 13.37 8.45 18.66
CA PHE A 376 12.16 8.28 17.85
C PHE A 376 11.14 9.41 18.09
N LEU A 377 10.85 9.72 19.36
CA LEU A 377 9.95 10.83 19.72
C LEU A 377 10.49 12.18 19.26
N THR A 378 11.79 12.43 19.42
CA THR A 378 12.43 13.67 18.95
C THR A 378 12.27 13.82 17.45
N GLY A 379 12.51 12.78 16.67
CA GLY A 379 12.33 12.81 15.22
C GLY A 379 10.86 13.06 14.83
N LEU A 380 9.92 12.37 15.50
CA LEU A 380 8.48 12.57 15.26
C LEU A 380 8.00 13.99 15.54
N LEU A 381 8.60 14.67 16.52
CA LEU A 381 8.23 16.05 16.90
C LEU A 381 8.93 17.10 16.02
N VAL A 382 10.22 16.91 15.74
CA VAL A 382 11.04 17.92 15.06
C VAL A 382 10.88 17.89 13.53
N LEU A 383 10.80 16.70 12.91
CA LEU A 383 10.71 16.61 11.45
C LEU A 383 9.47 17.30 10.85
N PRO A 384 8.26 17.19 11.45
CA PRO A 384 7.10 17.95 10.97
C PRO A 384 7.26 19.47 11.03
N LEU A 385 8.08 19.98 11.98
CA LEU A 385 8.36 21.43 12.08
C LEU A 385 9.32 21.92 10.99
N LEU A 386 10.18 21.02 10.49
CA LEU A 386 11.16 21.32 9.44
C LEU A 386 10.60 21.07 8.03
N ALA A 387 9.58 20.24 7.90
CA ALA A 387 8.98 19.87 6.62
C ALA A 387 7.70 20.67 6.36
N GLU A 388 7.40 20.88 5.09
CA GLU A 388 6.13 21.47 4.69
C GLU A 388 5.06 20.38 4.67
N PRO A 389 3.84 20.65 5.17
CA PRO A 389 2.75 19.70 4.98
C PRO A 389 2.59 19.46 3.48
N ARG A 390 2.35 18.21 3.10
CA ARG A 390 2.12 17.84 1.70
C ARG A 390 0.76 18.40 1.29
N THR A 391 0.70 19.70 1.01
CA THR A 391 -0.44 20.34 0.36
C THR A 391 -0.39 19.86 -1.09
N GLU A 392 -1.23 18.92 -1.42
CA GLU A 392 -1.45 18.52 -2.81
C GLU A 392 -2.13 19.71 -3.51
N ALA A 393 -1.34 20.53 -4.18
CA ALA A 393 -1.84 21.50 -5.17
C ALA A 393 -2.28 20.78 -6.46
N THR A 394 -2.31 19.47 -6.44
CA THR A 394 -2.73 18.58 -7.53
C THR A 394 -4.21 18.22 -7.34
N ILE A 395 -4.89 18.01 -8.42
CA ILE A 395 -6.27 17.51 -8.41
C ILE A 395 -6.26 16.19 -7.62
N PRO A 396 -7.13 16.01 -6.61
CA PRO A 396 -7.24 14.75 -5.88
C PRO A 396 -7.46 13.57 -6.84
N GLU A 397 -7.00 12.38 -6.48
CA GLU A 397 -7.06 11.19 -7.35
C GLU A 397 -8.45 10.94 -7.93
N GLY A 398 -9.51 11.03 -7.12
CA GLY A 398 -10.88 10.79 -7.56
C GLY A 398 -11.35 11.75 -8.66
N PRO A 399 -11.32 13.07 -8.45
CA PRO A 399 -11.65 14.06 -9.47
C PRO A 399 -10.75 14.00 -10.70
N ALA A 400 -9.43 13.75 -10.53
CA ALA A 400 -8.50 13.59 -11.64
C ALA A 400 -8.89 12.38 -12.51
N ARG A 401 -9.20 11.26 -11.88
CA ARG A 401 -9.63 10.05 -12.57
C ARG A 401 -10.94 10.25 -13.32
N LEU A 402 -11.89 11.00 -12.76
CA LEU A 402 -13.12 11.37 -13.45
C LEU A 402 -12.84 12.21 -14.70
N ALA A 403 -11.97 13.22 -14.59
CA ALA A 403 -11.62 14.08 -15.70
C ALA A 403 -10.94 13.27 -16.83
N ILE A 404 -10.02 12.37 -16.48
CA ILE A 404 -9.34 11.47 -17.42
C ILE A 404 -10.34 10.55 -18.12
N LEU A 405 -11.24 9.89 -17.37
CA LEU A 405 -12.26 9.01 -17.97
C LEU A 405 -13.19 9.77 -18.91
N LYS A 406 -13.55 11.01 -18.57
CA LYS A 406 -14.36 11.86 -19.43
C LYS A 406 -13.63 12.18 -20.74
N GLU A 407 -12.36 12.55 -20.67
CA GLU A 407 -11.55 12.87 -21.84
C GLU A 407 -11.33 11.64 -22.74
N VAL A 408 -11.16 10.44 -22.15
CA VAL A 408 -11.13 9.18 -22.92
C VAL A 408 -12.43 8.98 -23.68
N ILE A 409 -13.59 9.22 -23.05
CA ILE A 409 -14.90 9.11 -23.70
C ILE A 409 -15.00 10.11 -24.86
N ASP A 410 -14.63 11.37 -24.62
CA ASP A 410 -14.69 12.43 -25.62
C ASP A 410 -13.83 12.08 -26.87
N VAL A 411 -12.64 11.51 -26.68
CA VAL A 411 -11.78 11.06 -27.79
C VAL A 411 -12.39 9.85 -28.51
N LEU A 412 -12.90 8.87 -27.78
CA LEU A 412 -13.54 7.68 -28.37
C LEU A 412 -14.81 8.05 -29.15
N GLU A 413 -15.59 9.03 -28.68
CA GLU A 413 -16.76 9.53 -29.41
C GLU A 413 -16.37 10.16 -30.77
N MET A 414 -15.23 10.87 -30.85
CA MET A 414 -14.70 11.39 -32.12
C MET A 414 -14.22 10.27 -33.03
N ASP A 415 -13.63 9.21 -32.49
CA ASP A 415 -13.15 8.07 -33.26
C ASP A 415 -14.30 7.29 -33.93
N VAL A 416 -15.49 7.28 -33.34
CA VAL A 416 -16.70 6.63 -33.90
C VAL A 416 -17.05 7.15 -35.30
N GLU A 417 -16.89 8.45 -35.54
CA GLU A 417 -17.22 9.09 -36.83
C GLU A 417 -16.34 8.57 -38.00
N HIS A 418 -15.17 8.00 -37.68
CA HIS A 418 -14.19 7.56 -38.68
C HIS A 418 -14.00 6.03 -38.70
N ALA A 419 -14.78 5.28 -37.88
CA ALA A 419 -14.58 3.85 -37.71
C ALA A 419 -15.29 3.00 -38.76
N ASN A 420 -14.63 1.93 -39.19
CA ASN A 420 -15.24 0.94 -40.09
C ASN A 420 -16.33 0.09 -39.42
N ASN A 421 -16.25 -0.10 -38.12
CA ASN A 421 -17.25 -0.80 -37.30
C ASN A 421 -17.56 -0.02 -36.00
N PRO A 422 -18.55 0.87 -36.03
CA PRO A 422 -18.89 1.69 -34.85
C PRO A 422 -19.35 0.91 -33.63
N SER A 423 -19.95 -0.27 -33.82
CA SER A 423 -20.58 -1.05 -32.72
C SER A 423 -19.59 -1.45 -31.63
N THR A 424 -18.36 -1.80 -31.97
CA THR A 424 -17.31 -2.20 -31.04
C THR A 424 -16.79 -1.04 -30.19
N ILE A 425 -16.59 0.13 -30.82
CA ILE A 425 -16.17 1.35 -30.12
C ILE A 425 -17.28 1.78 -29.16
N TYR A 426 -18.54 1.68 -29.54
CA TYR A 426 -19.67 1.94 -28.67
C TYR A 426 -19.69 1.04 -27.43
N ALA A 427 -19.34 -0.24 -27.55
CA ALA A 427 -19.24 -1.11 -26.40
C ALA A 427 -18.16 -0.65 -25.41
N VAL A 428 -17.02 -0.18 -25.92
CA VAL A 428 -15.92 0.38 -25.10
C VAL A 428 -16.36 1.66 -24.40
N ILE A 429 -16.98 2.60 -25.11
CA ILE A 429 -17.51 3.84 -24.54
C ILE A 429 -18.51 3.54 -23.40
N GLY A 430 -19.40 2.58 -23.60
CA GLY A 430 -20.35 2.13 -22.56
C GLY A 430 -19.66 1.63 -21.30
N GLN A 431 -18.56 0.89 -21.40
CA GLN A 431 -17.75 0.46 -20.25
C GLN A 431 -17.12 1.66 -19.53
N TYR A 432 -16.60 2.66 -20.25
CA TYR A 432 -16.04 3.87 -19.66
C TYR A 432 -17.10 4.72 -18.94
N TYR A 433 -18.30 4.87 -19.50
CA TYR A 433 -19.42 5.51 -18.81
C TYR A 433 -19.78 4.80 -17.50
N LYS A 434 -19.84 3.47 -17.52
CA LYS A 434 -20.12 2.68 -16.32
C LYS A 434 -19.01 2.83 -15.26
N ARG A 435 -17.74 2.86 -15.68
CA ARG A 435 -16.60 3.12 -14.79
C ARG A 435 -16.70 4.53 -14.18
N MET A 436 -17.06 5.53 -14.97
CA MET A 436 -17.21 6.91 -14.53
C MET A 436 -18.37 7.08 -13.54
N GLU A 437 -19.52 6.45 -13.80
CA GLU A 437 -20.67 6.45 -12.87
C GLU A 437 -20.31 5.79 -11.52
N ASN A 438 -19.66 4.63 -11.56
CA ASN A 438 -19.23 3.91 -10.36
C ASN A 438 -18.26 4.74 -9.53
N LEU A 439 -17.29 5.41 -10.17
CA LEU A 439 -16.33 6.26 -9.50
C LEU A 439 -17.01 7.47 -8.87
N GLN A 440 -17.91 8.12 -9.61
CA GLN A 440 -18.66 9.27 -9.10
C GLN A 440 -19.49 8.89 -7.87
N ARG A 441 -20.13 7.73 -7.88
CA ARG A 441 -20.85 7.21 -6.69
C ARG A 441 -19.95 7.04 -5.47
N GLN A 442 -18.73 6.57 -5.67
CA GLN A 442 -17.75 6.42 -4.56
C GLN A 442 -17.31 7.77 -3.98
N LEU A 443 -17.23 8.80 -4.81
CA LEU A 443 -16.80 10.14 -4.43
C LEU A 443 -17.90 10.95 -3.71
N ILE A 444 -19.16 10.54 -3.86
CA ILE A 444 -20.28 11.20 -3.18
C ILE A 444 -20.18 11.00 -1.66
N PRO A 445 -20.27 12.06 -0.83
CA PRO A 445 -20.29 11.96 0.63
C PRO A 445 -21.37 10.99 1.11
N VAL A 446 -21.10 10.27 2.20
CA VAL A 446 -22.01 9.25 2.75
C VAL A 446 -23.41 9.81 3.02
N GLU A 447 -23.50 11.07 3.46
CA GLU A 447 -24.74 11.78 3.72
C GLU A 447 -25.62 11.97 2.47
N GLN A 448 -25.00 12.17 1.32
CA GLN A 448 -25.71 12.38 0.05
C GLN A 448 -25.99 11.07 -0.71
N ARG A 449 -25.36 9.96 -0.36
CA ARG A 449 -25.58 8.65 -1.02
C ARG A 449 -27.03 8.19 -0.94
N ARG A 450 -27.69 8.50 0.17
CA ARG A 450 -29.11 8.18 0.37
C ARG A 450 -30.02 8.94 -0.61
N GLU A 451 -29.69 10.20 -0.89
CA GLU A 451 -30.45 11.02 -1.84
C GLU A 451 -30.23 10.55 -3.29
N VAL A 452 -28.99 10.19 -3.63
CA VAL A 452 -28.66 9.60 -4.94
C VAL A 452 -29.37 8.25 -5.14
N ALA A 453 -29.46 7.42 -4.11
CA ALA A 453 -30.20 6.17 -4.19
C ALA A 453 -31.71 6.41 -4.42
N LYS A 454 -32.30 7.42 -3.77
CA LYS A 454 -33.70 7.83 -4.02
C LYS A 454 -33.91 8.30 -5.46
N LEU A 455 -32.95 9.08 -6.01
CA LEU A 455 -32.99 9.52 -7.40
C LEU A 455 -33.03 8.31 -8.36
N ARG A 456 -32.16 7.33 -8.14
CA ARG A 456 -32.11 6.12 -8.97
C ARG A 456 -33.39 5.29 -8.84
N LEU A 457 -33.97 5.20 -7.66
CA LEU A 457 -35.26 4.53 -7.46
C LEU A 457 -36.37 5.24 -8.24
N LYS A 458 -36.38 6.56 -8.30
CA LYS A 458 -37.35 7.31 -9.10
C LYS A 458 -37.17 7.10 -10.60
N ILE A 459 -35.93 7.02 -11.09
CA ILE A 459 -35.66 6.66 -12.49
C ILE A 459 -36.22 5.27 -12.78
N LEU A 460 -36.02 4.31 -11.87
CA LEU A 460 -36.55 2.96 -12.00
C LEU A 460 -38.09 2.92 -11.99
N GLU A 461 -38.74 3.78 -11.20
CA GLU A 461 -40.20 3.91 -11.19
C GLU A 461 -40.73 4.45 -12.54
N ILE A 462 -40.05 5.43 -13.16
CA ILE A 462 -40.39 5.95 -14.49
C ILE A 462 -40.27 4.84 -15.54
N GLU A 463 -39.13 4.09 -15.52
CA GLU A 463 -38.90 2.95 -16.43
C GLU A 463 -40.00 1.89 -16.30
N ARG A 464 -40.37 1.56 -15.08
CA ARG A 464 -41.40 0.55 -14.79
C ARG A 464 -42.78 1.02 -15.25
N ALA A 465 -43.13 2.26 -14.98
CA ALA A 465 -44.42 2.85 -15.40
C ALA A 465 -44.56 2.88 -16.92
N GLY A 466 -43.48 3.22 -17.65
CA GLY A 466 -43.45 3.16 -19.12
C GLY A 466 -43.61 1.77 -19.67
N LEU A 467 -42.97 0.76 -19.04
CA LEU A 467 -43.09 -0.64 -19.40
C LEU A 467 -44.52 -1.18 -19.20
N GLU A 468 -45.10 -0.93 -18.01
CA GLU A 468 -46.48 -1.36 -17.68
C GLU A 468 -47.51 -0.72 -18.61
N LYS A 469 -47.39 0.56 -18.86
CA LYS A 469 -48.30 1.30 -19.76
C LYS A 469 -48.32 0.69 -21.18
N ARG A 470 -47.14 0.45 -21.79
CA ARG A 470 -47.06 -0.11 -23.13
C ARG A 470 -47.49 -1.58 -23.21
N PHE A 471 -47.32 -2.33 -22.13
CA PHE A 471 -47.80 -3.68 -22.03
C PHE A 471 -49.34 -3.73 -21.93
N GLU A 472 -49.97 -2.83 -21.14
CA GLU A 472 -51.41 -2.68 -21.05
C GLU A 472 -52.03 -2.21 -22.38
N GLU A 473 -51.33 -1.35 -23.12
CA GLU A 473 -51.76 -0.89 -24.45
C GLU A 473 -51.62 -1.96 -25.55
N GLY A 474 -51.06 -3.15 -25.19
CA GLY A 474 -50.86 -4.26 -26.13
C GLY A 474 -49.73 -4.05 -27.15
N LEU A 475 -48.88 -3.07 -26.92
CA LEU A 475 -47.75 -2.70 -27.80
C LEU A 475 -46.50 -3.56 -27.56
N LEU A 476 -46.48 -4.36 -26.49
CA LEU A 476 -45.36 -5.23 -26.15
C LEU A 476 -45.84 -6.69 -25.98
N ASP A 477 -45.04 -7.61 -26.44
CA ASP A 477 -45.27 -9.04 -26.20
C ASP A 477 -44.73 -9.44 -24.81
N MET A 478 -45.15 -10.63 -24.32
CA MET A 478 -44.75 -11.14 -23.01
C MET A 478 -43.23 -11.43 -22.90
N SER A 479 -42.58 -11.76 -24.02
CA SER A 479 -41.13 -12.04 -24.03
C SER A 479 -40.31 -10.75 -23.83
N SER A 480 -40.63 -9.72 -24.57
CA SER A 480 -40.00 -8.37 -24.45
C SER A 480 -40.28 -7.74 -23.07
N TYR A 481 -41.50 -7.90 -22.56
CA TYR A 481 -41.85 -7.50 -21.19
C TYR A 481 -40.95 -8.15 -20.13
N ARG A 482 -40.76 -9.48 -20.21
CA ARG A 482 -39.92 -10.24 -19.26
C ARG A 482 -38.46 -9.85 -19.35
N ILE A 483 -37.90 -9.63 -20.53
CA ILE A 483 -36.53 -9.19 -20.75
C ILE A 483 -36.31 -7.85 -20.05
N TYR A 484 -37.18 -6.88 -20.32
CA TYR A 484 -37.06 -5.55 -19.73
C TYR A 484 -37.30 -5.56 -18.21
N GLN A 485 -38.25 -6.36 -17.74
CA GLN A 485 -38.50 -6.55 -16.30
C GLN A 485 -37.28 -7.16 -15.57
N SER A 486 -36.58 -8.11 -16.22
CA SER A 486 -35.34 -8.68 -15.67
C SER A 486 -34.25 -7.60 -15.51
N TYR A 487 -34.11 -6.73 -16.49
CA TYR A 487 -33.20 -5.60 -16.45
C TYR A 487 -33.55 -4.62 -15.29
N LEU A 488 -34.80 -4.27 -15.14
CA LEU A 488 -35.25 -3.41 -14.03
C LEU A 488 -34.98 -4.06 -12.66
N SER A 489 -35.09 -5.38 -12.58
CA SER A 489 -34.78 -6.15 -11.35
C SER A 489 -33.30 -6.13 -11.02
N GLU A 490 -32.41 -6.23 -12.04
CA GLU A 490 -30.96 -6.12 -11.86
C GLU A 490 -30.57 -4.71 -11.40
N MET A 491 -31.12 -3.67 -12.02
CA MET A 491 -30.96 -2.28 -11.58
C MET A 491 -31.42 -2.08 -10.14
N GLU A 492 -32.56 -2.64 -9.76
CA GLU A 492 -33.09 -2.54 -8.39
C GLU A 492 -32.14 -3.20 -7.38
N GLN A 493 -31.55 -4.37 -7.73
CA GLN A 493 -30.57 -5.03 -6.87
C GLN A 493 -29.29 -4.22 -6.68
N ASP A 494 -28.80 -3.55 -7.74
CA ASP A 494 -27.62 -2.68 -7.67
C ASP A 494 -27.87 -1.45 -6.78
N ILE A 495 -29.08 -0.87 -6.85
CA ILE A 495 -29.47 0.25 -6.00
C ILE A 495 -29.60 -0.18 -4.53
N ASN A 496 -30.16 -1.36 -4.30
CA ASN A 496 -30.36 -1.90 -2.97
C ASN A 496 -29.05 -2.27 -2.28
N ARG A 497 -28.01 -2.70 -3.01
CA ARG A 497 -26.66 -2.92 -2.47
C ARG A 497 -26.07 -1.66 -1.83
N ASP A 498 -26.35 -0.49 -2.40
CA ASP A 498 -25.88 0.81 -1.86
C ASP A 498 -26.62 1.23 -0.58
N LEU A 499 -27.83 0.68 -0.33
CA LEU A 499 -28.68 0.98 0.82
C LEU A 499 -28.51 0.02 2.02
N VAL A 500 -27.84 -1.13 1.85
CA VAL A 500 -27.71 -2.22 2.83
C VAL A 500 -27.08 -1.84 4.17
N ALA A 501 -26.52 -0.65 4.31
CA ALA A 501 -25.95 -0.19 5.58
C ALA A 501 -26.98 0.27 6.63
N THR A 502 -28.31 0.15 6.39
CA THR A 502 -29.32 0.69 7.31
C THR A 502 -30.42 -0.34 7.62
N TRP A 503 -30.77 -0.50 8.90
CA TRP A 503 -31.86 -1.34 9.42
C TRP A 503 -33.22 -1.17 8.69
N THR A 504 -33.46 -0.03 8.05
CA THR A 504 -34.62 0.25 7.20
C THR A 504 -34.72 -0.66 5.97
N TYR A 505 -33.62 -1.22 5.49
CA TYR A 505 -33.58 -2.14 4.35
C TYR A 505 -34.15 -3.53 4.71
N LEU A 506 -33.77 -4.06 5.87
CA LEU A 506 -34.31 -5.34 6.37
C LEU A 506 -35.85 -5.26 6.58
N PHE A 507 -36.34 -4.09 7.01
CA PHE A 507 -37.77 -3.88 7.18
C PHE A 507 -38.53 -3.74 5.84
N MET A 508 -37.91 -3.12 4.82
CA MET A 508 -38.50 -3.01 3.48
C MET A 508 -38.52 -4.35 2.74
N ILE A 509 -37.45 -5.16 2.85
CA ILE A 509 -37.43 -6.51 2.28
C ILE A 509 -38.49 -7.38 2.94
N GLY A 510 -38.57 -7.38 4.27
CA GLY A 510 -39.58 -8.15 4.99
C GLY A 510 -41.01 -7.82 4.53
N ARG A 511 -41.33 -6.55 4.34
CA ARG A 511 -42.63 -6.08 3.86
C ARG A 511 -42.89 -6.47 2.39
N ARG A 512 -41.87 -6.43 1.50
CA ARG A 512 -41.99 -6.80 0.08
C ARG A 512 -42.09 -8.32 -0.11
N VAL A 513 -41.31 -9.10 0.64
CA VAL A 513 -41.42 -10.58 0.61
C VAL A 513 -42.80 -11.02 1.06
N LEU A 514 -43.35 -10.40 2.09
CA LEU A 514 -44.73 -10.66 2.54
C LEU A 514 -45.77 -10.22 1.51
N ALA A 515 -45.58 -9.07 0.84
CA ALA A 515 -46.49 -8.60 -0.21
C ALA A 515 -46.42 -9.49 -1.46
N LYS A 516 -45.22 -9.94 -1.87
CA LYS A 516 -45.05 -10.87 -2.99
C LYS A 516 -45.65 -12.24 -2.69
N TRP A 517 -45.45 -12.76 -1.47
CA TRP A 517 -46.06 -13.98 -1.00
C TRP A 517 -47.60 -13.90 -0.98
N TYR A 518 -48.12 -12.74 -0.55
CA TYR A 518 -49.58 -12.48 -0.57
C TYR A 518 -50.13 -12.39 -1.99
N HIS A 519 -49.42 -11.76 -2.94
CA HIS A 519 -49.84 -11.70 -4.35
C HIS A 519 -49.75 -13.06 -5.04
N GLU A 520 -48.66 -13.81 -4.86
CA GLU A 520 -48.52 -15.16 -5.40
C GLU A 520 -49.58 -16.11 -4.80
N TRP A 521 -49.91 -15.96 -3.52
CA TRP A 521 -50.95 -16.72 -2.89
C TRP A 521 -52.36 -16.35 -3.44
N VAL A 522 -52.63 -15.09 -3.66
CA VAL A 522 -53.88 -14.60 -4.27
C VAL A 522 -53.99 -15.02 -5.74
N GLU A 523 -52.91 -15.03 -6.53
CA GLU A 523 -52.89 -15.53 -7.90
C GLU A 523 -53.07 -17.05 -7.96
N LEU A 524 -52.43 -17.81 -7.07
CA LEU A 524 -52.64 -19.27 -6.95
C LEU A 524 -54.08 -19.64 -6.61
N VAL A 525 -54.75 -18.81 -5.81
CA VAL A 525 -56.16 -18.99 -5.45
C VAL A 525 -57.11 -18.57 -6.58
N LYS A 526 -56.75 -17.51 -7.36
CA LYS A 526 -57.57 -16.99 -8.47
C LYS A 526 -57.40 -17.74 -9.80
N ASN A 527 -56.23 -18.34 -10.08
CA ASN A 527 -55.92 -18.93 -11.40
C ASN A 527 -55.99 -20.45 -11.47
N LYS A 528 -56.96 -21.07 -10.79
CA LYS A 528 -57.32 -22.49 -11.02
C LYS A 528 -58.14 -22.64 -12.32
N GLY A 529 -57.68 -22.11 -13.45
CA GLY A 529 -58.48 -22.36 -14.65
C GLY A 529 -58.14 -21.68 -15.97
N ARG A 530 -56.96 -21.11 -16.19
CA ARG A 530 -56.60 -20.64 -17.55
C ARG A 530 -55.17 -21.03 -17.95
N ARG A 531 -55.03 -22.15 -18.67
CA ARG A 531 -53.89 -22.41 -19.54
C ARG A 531 -53.98 -21.43 -20.73
N MET A 532 -53.10 -20.40 -20.76
CA MET A 532 -52.91 -19.56 -21.94
C MET A 532 -52.13 -20.36 -22.98
N LYS A 533 -52.71 -20.51 -24.15
CA LYS A 533 -52.04 -21.00 -25.38
C LYS A 533 -50.93 -20.00 -25.74
N ALA A 534 -49.73 -20.50 -25.97
CA ALA A 534 -48.66 -19.77 -26.60
C ALA A 534 -49.03 -19.53 -28.08
N ASP A 535 -49.25 -18.28 -28.45
CA ASP A 535 -49.38 -17.85 -29.84
C ASP A 535 -48.00 -17.46 -30.35
N ASN A 536 -47.39 -18.36 -31.10
CA ASN A 536 -46.12 -18.14 -31.80
C ASN A 536 -46.43 -17.64 -33.20
N GLN A 537 -46.65 -16.35 -33.36
CA GLN A 537 -46.53 -15.68 -34.67
C GLN A 537 -46.80 -14.18 -34.49
N HIS A 538 -45.73 -13.37 -34.35
CA HIS A 538 -45.61 -12.01 -34.92
C HIS A 538 -44.23 -11.49 -34.55
N GLY A 539 -43.58 -10.76 -35.47
CA GLY A 539 -42.23 -10.23 -35.29
C GLY A 539 -42.06 -9.48 -33.96
N HIS A 540 -40.91 -9.65 -33.35
CA HIS A 540 -40.59 -9.04 -32.06
C HIS A 540 -40.94 -7.55 -32.07
N PRO A 541 -41.85 -7.05 -31.24
CA PRO A 541 -42.10 -5.64 -31.11
C PRO A 541 -40.82 -4.98 -30.57
N ASP A 542 -40.41 -3.94 -31.26
CA ASP A 542 -39.14 -3.28 -31.00
C ASP A 542 -39.18 -2.54 -29.65
N LEU A 543 -38.35 -2.97 -28.71
CA LEU A 543 -38.15 -2.31 -27.41
C LEU A 543 -37.54 -0.90 -27.55
N SER A 544 -37.09 -0.53 -28.75
CA SER A 544 -36.47 0.75 -29.05
C SER A 544 -37.38 1.93 -28.76
N ASP A 545 -38.65 1.84 -29.16
CA ASP A 545 -39.64 2.91 -28.91
C ASP A 545 -39.95 3.09 -27.43
N LEU A 546 -40.01 2.00 -26.66
CA LEU A 546 -40.18 2.07 -25.21
C LEU A 546 -38.97 2.77 -24.56
N PHE A 547 -37.75 2.32 -24.96
CA PHE A 547 -36.53 2.85 -24.38
C PHE A 547 -36.35 4.36 -24.67
N ILE A 548 -36.66 4.79 -25.88
CA ILE A 548 -36.58 6.21 -26.28
C ILE A 548 -37.62 7.05 -25.51
N ALA A 549 -38.88 6.59 -25.40
CA ALA A 549 -39.91 7.31 -24.66
C ALA A 549 -39.52 7.42 -23.17
N ASN A 550 -39.13 6.34 -22.52
CA ASN A 550 -38.65 6.38 -21.14
C ASN A 550 -37.43 7.31 -20.99
N THR A 551 -36.56 7.37 -21.99
CA THR A 551 -35.41 8.28 -21.98
C THR A 551 -35.84 9.74 -21.94
N VAL A 552 -36.85 10.15 -22.73
CA VAL A 552 -37.39 11.50 -22.74
C VAL A 552 -37.95 11.86 -21.35
N ASP A 553 -38.73 10.96 -20.74
CA ASP A 553 -39.32 11.18 -19.42
C ASP A 553 -38.25 11.28 -18.32
N ILE A 554 -37.23 10.41 -18.36
CA ILE A 554 -36.11 10.42 -17.43
C ILE A 554 -35.31 11.72 -17.56
N ILE A 555 -35.00 12.18 -18.76
CA ILE A 555 -34.28 13.43 -18.98
C ILE A 555 -35.09 14.64 -18.50
N ALA A 556 -36.40 14.68 -18.75
CA ALA A 556 -37.31 15.70 -18.24
C ALA A 556 -37.29 15.72 -16.70
N PHE A 557 -37.39 14.55 -16.07
CA PHE A 557 -37.28 14.40 -14.62
C PHE A 557 -35.92 14.89 -14.10
N LEU A 558 -34.81 14.46 -14.69
CA LEU A 558 -33.45 14.86 -14.28
C LEU A 558 -33.23 16.38 -14.46
N ASN A 559 -33.90 17.02 -15.42
CA ASN A 559 -33.85 18.48 -15.59
C ASN A 559 -34.57 19.19 -14.48
N SER A 560 -35.71 18.66 -13.99
CA SER A 560 -36.47 19.23 -12.87
C SER A 560 -35.73 19.10 -11.53
N CYS A 561 -34.78 18.18 -11.40
CA CYS A 561 -34.08 17.86 -10.16
C CYS A 561 -32.78 18.65 -9.94
N GLN A 562 -32.38 19.60 -10.80
CA GLN A 562 -31.07 20.26 -10.79
C GLN A 562 -30.68 20.95 -9.47
N SER A 563 -31.63 21.36 -8.65
CA SER A 563 -31.39 22.06 -7.39
C SER A 563 -31.07 21.13 -6.20
N ASN A 564 -31.44 19.84 -6.28
CA ASN A 564 -31.50 18.94 -5.11
C ASN A 564 -30.39 17.88 -5.08
N TYR A 565 -29.64 17.73 -6.17
CA TYR A 565 -28.65 16.66 -6.33
C TYR A 565 -27.32 17.19 -6.87
N PRO A 566 -26.19 16.46 -6.66
CA PRO A 566 -24.88 16.87 -7.18
C PRO A 566 -24.91 17.04 -8.71
N LYS A 567 -24.58 18.24 -9.19
CA LYS A 567 -24.67 18.61 -10.62
C LYS A 567 -23.86 17.68 -11.52
N ASP A 568 -22.65 17.30 -11.08
CA ASP A 568 -21.76 16.44 -11.83
C ASP A 568 -22.35 15.04 -12.03
N TYR A 569 -22.99 14.49 -10.99
CA TYR A 569 -23.66 13.19 -11.07
C TYR A 569 -24.85 13.20 -12.02
N LEU A 570 -25.69 14.25 -11.95
CA LEU A 570 -26.81 14.42 -12.86
C LEU A 570 -26.35 14.57 -14.32
N THR A 571 -25.26 15.30 -14.55
CA THR A 571 -24.69 15.47 -15.89
C THR A 571 -24.20 14.14 -16.49
N ILE A 572 -23.53 13.31 -15.69
CA ILE A 572 -23.07 11.99 -16.12
C ILE A 572 -24.25 11.08 -16.44
N LEU A 573 -25.28 11.02 -15.58
CA LEU A 573 -26.47 10.21 -15.83
C LEU A 573 -27.20 10.63 -17.11
N LYS A 574 -27.39 11.95 -17.33
CA LYS A 574 -28.02 12.47 -18.55
C LYS A 574 -27.22 12.11 -19.79
N ARG A 575 -25.89 12.34 -19.76
CA ARG A 575 -25.03 12.07 -20.91
C ARG A 575 -25.02 10.58 -21.25
N TYR A 576 -24.92 9.72 -20.25
CA TYR A 576 -24.96 8.26 -20.43
C TYR A 576 -26.31 7.82 -21.01
N ARG A 577 -27.42 8.36 -20.53
CA ARG A 577 -28.75 8.00 -21.05
C ARG A 577 -28.99 8.49 -22.49
N VAL A 578 -28.55 9.72 -22.80
CA VAL A 578 -28.56 10.25 -24.19
C VAL A 578 -27.73 9.37 -25.10
N TYR A 579 -26.53 9.00 -24.67
CA TYR A 579 -25.66 8.10 -25.40
C TYR A 579 -26.36 6.75 -25.70
N GLN A 580 -26.95 6.11 -24.71
CA GLN A 580 -27.71 4.88 -24.91
C GLN A 580 -28.86 5.03 -25.92
N SER A 581 -29.58 6.16 -25.86
CA SER A 581 -30.67 6.44 -26.83
C SER A 581 -30.16 6.64 -28.25
N GLN A 582 -28.99 7.25 -28.42
CA GLN A 582 -28.34 7.40 -29.75
C GLN A 582 -27.95 6.03 -30.33
N LEU A 583 -27.48 5.08 -29.49
CA LEU A 583 -27.20 3.73 -29.93
C LEU A 583 -28.45 3.00 -30.43
N VAL A 584 -29.56 3.14 -29.71
CA VAL A 584 -30.85 2.56 -30.14
C VAL A 584 -31.30 3.17 -31.47
N LEU A 585 -31.18 4.49 -31.63
CA LEU A 585 -31.48 5.17 -32.89
C LEU A 585 -30.55 4.76 -34.04
N ALA A 586 -29.30 4.39 -33.74
CA ALA A 586 -28.34 3.86 -34.71
C ALA A 586 -28.57 2.36 -35.05
N GLY A 587 -29.61 1.73 -34.48
CA GLY A 587 -30.02 0.35 -34.81
C GLY A 587 -29.46 -0.73 -33.87
N VAL A 588 -28.84 -0.34 -32.72
CA VAL A 588 -28.45 -1.29 -31.69
C VAL A 588 -29.70 -1.73 -30.93
N ARG A 589 -29.91 -3.05 -30.82
CA ARG A 589 -31.09 -3.57 -30.11
C ARG A 589 -31.01 -3.30 -28.63
N VAL A 590 -32.14 -2.99 -28.02
CA VAL A 590 -32.23 -2.69 -26.59
C VAL A 590 -31.82 -3.91 -25.75
N GLU A 591 -32.08 -5.12 -26.21
CA GLU A 591 -31.67 -6.37 -25.55
C GLU A 591 -30.14 -6.48 -25.45
N ASP A 592 -29.41 -6.06 -26.49
CA ASP A 592 -27.94 -6.07 -26.52
C ASP A 592 -27.38 -5.00 -25.56
N LEU A 593 -28.03 -3.82 -25.48
CA LEU A 593 -27.70 -2.77 -24.50
C LEU A 593 -27.91 -3.23 -23.06
N ILE A 594 -29.01 -3.92 -22.81
CA ILE A 594 -29.39 -4.47 -21.51
C ILE A 594 -28.49 -5.65 -21.15
N GLY A 595 -28.19 -6.53 -22.13
CA GLY A 595 -27.37 -7.74 -21.96
C GLY A 595 -25.88 -7.50 -21.79
N ARG A 596 -25.43 -6.21 -21.67
CA ARG A 596 -24.03 -5.75 -21.67
C ARG A 596 -23.37 -5.98 -23.03
N LEU A 597 -23.41 -4.95 -23.89
CA LEU A 597 -22.56 -4.89 -25.08
C LEU A 597 -21.13 -5.28 -24.71
N LYS A 598 -20.72 -6.47 -25.16
CA LYS A 598 -19.31 -6.88 -25.05
C LYS A 598 -18.59 -6.33 -26.26
N PRO A 599 -17.37 -5.81 -26.10
CA PRO A 599 -16.57 -5.46 -27.24
C PRO A 599 -16.23 -6.74 -28.01
N ASP A 600 -16.67 -6.84 -29.23
CA ASP A 600 -16.35 -8.00 -30.12
C ASP A 600 -14.91 -7.92 -30.66
N ASN A 601 -14.26 -6.76 -30.51
CA ASN A 601 -12.90 -6.52 -30.97
C ASN A 601 -11.97 -6.12 -29.82
N LEU A 602 -10.93 -6.94 -29.63
CA LEU A 602 -9.88 -6.71 -28.64
C LEU A 602 -9.09 -5.42 -28.91
N GLU A 603 -8.92 -5.04 -30.18
CA GLU A 603 -8.14 -3.88 -30.59
C GLU A 603 -8.76 -2.57 -30.07
N ASP A 604 -10.09 -2.41 -30.17
CA ASP A 604 -10.80 -1.23 -29.70
C ASP A 604 -10.76 -1.12 -28.16
N LEU A 605 -10.83 -2.25 -27.48
CA LEU A 605 -10.69 -2.30 -26.01
C LEU A 605 -9.29 -1.86 -25.57
N LEU A 606 -8.25 -2.37 -26.24
CA LEU A 606 -6.85 -2.00 -25.99
C LEU A 606 -6.59 -0.52 -26.34
N ARG A 607 -7.26 0.01 -27.37
CA ARG A 607 -7.20 1.44 -27.72
C ARG A 607 -7.73 2.31 -26.58
N GLY A 608 -8.83 1.94 -25.93
CA GLY A 608 -9.34 2.65 -24.76
C GLY A 608 -8.30 2.73 -23.65
N PHE A 609 -7.68 1.61 -23.27
CA PHE A 609 -6.62 1.60 -22.25
C PHE A 609 -5.36 2.36 -22.67
N TYR A 610 -5.00 2.33 -23.93
CA TYR A 610 -3.90 3.14 -24.47
C TYR A 610 -4.18 4.64 -24.32
N LEU A 611 -5.37 5.10 -24.70
CA LEU A 611 -5.80 6.50 -24.56
C LEU A 611 -5.78 6.93 -23.09
N GLU A 612 -6.29 6.09 -22.19
CA GLU A 612 -6.30 6.38 -20.75
C GLU A 612 -4.86 6.55 -20.21
N ARG A 613 -3.91 5.69 -20.62
CA ARG A 613 -2.49 5.84 -20.25
C ARG A 613 -1.85 7.10 -20.83
N LYS A 614 -2.20 7.46 -22.08
CA LYS A 614 -1.70 8.65 -22.74
C LYS A 614 -2.14 9.91 -22.00
N ILE A 615 -3.44 10.03 -21.69
CA ILE A 615 -4.00 11.17 -20.97
C ILE A 615 -3.41 11.26 -19.55
N VAL A 616 -3.22 10.12 -18.85
CA VAL A 616 -2.52 10.12 -17.55
C VAL A 616 -1.10 10.67 -17.66
N ALA A 617 -0.38 10.35 -18.76
CA ALA A 617 0.96 10.87 -18.98
C ALA A 617 0.97 12.39 -19.28
N GLU A 618 -0.03 12.88 -20.01
CA GLU A 618 -0.22 14.32 -20.26
C GLU A 618 -0.53 15.08 -18.96
N TYR A 619 -1.44 14.58 -18.12
CA TYR A 619 -1.76 15.17 -16.82
C TYR A 619 -0.56 15.19 -15.86
N GLU A 620 0.31 14.16 -15.93
CA GLU A 620 1.55 14.13 -15.16
C GLU A 620 2.57 15.15 -15.68
N ALA A 621 2.75 15.24 -17.00
CA ALA A 621 3.66 16.19 -17.66
C ALA A 621 3.26 17.64 -17.35
N ASP A 622 1.96 17.94 -17.36
CA ASP A 622 1.40 19.25 -17.05
C ASP A 622 1.30 19.52 -15.54
N GLN A 623 1.81 18.62 -14.69
CA GLN A 623 1.78 18.70 -13.23
C GLN A 623 0.37 18.86 -12.62
N LEU A 624 -0.67 18.47 -13.33
CA LEU A 624 -2.05 18.47 -12.85
C LEU A 624 -2.29 17.37 -11.81
N ILE A 625 -1.54 16.27 -11.89
CA ILE A 625 -1.54 15.17 -10.93
C ILE A 625 -0.14 14.89 -10.42
N SER A 626 -0.03 14.37 -9.21
CA SER A 626 1.27 13.97 -8.65
C SER A 626 1.80 12.70 -9.32
N ASN A 627 3.15 12.52 -9.34
CA ASN A 627 3.78 11.30 -9.86
C ASN A 627 3.24 10.02 -9.19
N GLN A 628 2.87 10.12 -7.90
CA GLN A 628 2.30 8.99 -7.17
C GLN A 628 0.90 8.64 -7.69
N VAL A 629 0.03 9.65 -7.86
CA VAL A 629 -1.32 9.48 -8.44
C VAL A 629 -1.21 8.93 -9.87
N ALA A 630 -0.31 9.46 -10.71
CA ALA A 630 -0.10 8.95 -12.05
C ALA A 630 0.34 7.47 -12.07
N LYS A 631 1.25 7.09 -11.15
CA LYS A 631 1.70 5.70 -10.99
C LYS A 631 0.55 4.77 -10.56
N ASP A 632 -0.28 5.20 -9.61
CA ASP A 632 -1.41 4.43 -9.12
C ASP A 632 -2.51 4.29 -10.18
N LEU A 633 -2.77 5.36 -10.96
CA LEU A 633 -3.68 5.32 -12.11
C LEU A 633 -3.20 4.36 -13.20
N ARG A 634 -1.94 4.44 -13.63
CA ARG A 634 -1.37 3.51 -14.63
C ARG A 634 -1.45 2.06 -14.15
N ARG A 635 -1.20 1.83 -12.88
CA ARG A 635 -1.30 0.51 -12.28
C ARG A 635 -2.74 -0.03 -12.31
N ASN A 636 -3.71 0.82 -11.99
CA ASN A 636 -5.13 0.47 -12.07
C ASN A 636 -5.55 0.15 -13.51
N ILE A 637 -5.11 0.96 -14.48
CA ILE A 637 -5.36 0.72 -15.92
C ILE A 637 -4.80 -0.64 -16.34
N ASN A 638 -3.54 -0.95 -16.00
CA ASN A 638 -2.91 -2.23 -16.35
C ASN A 638 -3.64 -3.41 -15.71
N GLN A 639 -4.16 -3.26 -14.49
CA GLN A 639 -4.96 -4.29 -13.83
C GLN A 639 -6.30 -4.53 -14.55
N LEU A 640 -6.99 -3.46 -14.94
CA LEU A 640 -8.25 -3.55 -15.67
C LEU A 640 -8.06 -4.17 -17.06
N GLU A 641 -7.01 -3.73 -17.77
CA GLU A 641 -6.63 -4.30 -19.07
C GLU A 641 -6.37 -5.81 -18.96
N SER A 642 -5.56 -6.22 -17.98
CA SER A 642 -5.27 -7.64 -17.73
C SER A 642 -6.53 -8.45 -17.36
N TYR A 643 -7.49 -7.84 -16.68
CA TYR A 643 -8.76 -8.48 -16.35
C TYR A 643 -9.64 -8.64 -17.60
N SER A 644 -9.75 -7.58 -18.40
CA SER A 644 -10.57 -7.60 -19.63
C SER A 644 -10.02 -8.56 -20.69
N LEU A 645 -8.69 -8.66 -20.82
CA LEU A 645 -8.05 -9.64 -21.71
C LEU A 645 -8.38 -11.08 -21.34
N ARG A 646 -8.48 -11.40 -20.06
CA ARG A 646 -8.86 -12.76 -19.61
C ARG A 646 -10.31 -13.10 -19.88
N GLU A 647 -11.19 -12.14 -19.72
CA GLU A 647 -12.59 -12.33 -20.03
C GLU A 647 -12.78 -12.58 -21.53
N PHE A 648 -11.87 -12.05 -22.36
CA PHE A 648 -11.82 -12.29 -23.81
C PHE A 648 -11.24 -13.67 -24.17
N ASP A 649 -10.21 -14.15 -23.45
CA ASP A 649 -9.57 -15.46 -23.71
C ASP A 649 -10.37 -16.66 -23.16
N SER A 650 -11.39 -16.43 -22.33
CA SER A 650 -12.23 -17.47 -21.73
C SER A 650 -13.42 -17.90 -22.62
N PHE A 651 -13.48 -17.42 -23.85
CA PHE A 651 -14.42 -17.76 -24.91
C PHE A 651 -13.70 -18.31 -26.12
#